data_f8fcdfd90c9ee393de9b512e7f33253f
#
_entry.id   f8fcdfd90c9ee393de9b512e7f33253f
#
_cell.length_a   1.000
_cell.length_b   1.000
_cell.length_c   1.000
_cell.angle_alpha   90.00
_cell.angle_beta   90.00
_cell.angle_gamma   90.00
#
_symmetry.space_group_name_H-M   'P 1'
#
loop_
_entity.id
_entity.type
_entity.pdbx_description
1 polymer ?
#
loop_
_entity_poly.entity_id
_entity_poly.type
_entity_poly.pdbx_seq_one_letter_code
_entity_poly.pdbx_strand_id
1 'polypeptide(L)'
;MLRLASLSLVALASPALAQQAIAAGPAETAEVTDRENQDSRQIVVSASRLSGQIDAPQPPVVTLDEAQIASYGAASISELLAALSPQTSSGRGRGGGFPVVLINGQRVASFREMRNFPSEAIRKVEVLPEEVALRFGYPPNQRVVNFILKDNFASKTLEVEFRQPSAGGSSTAEFEGSMMRINGPRRLNLTATASDTTPLTEAERLIIPSVPLAAGQPDPAPFRTLIADSRDLGFNATWSKGLGSGGLDGQLSLNAAVSRSDSRSLSGLDLLNQPLARVNATTSVQGGAGLNRRLGAWQLSATLDGNHSDSDTRIGRFDGSGFDTASADSDSLTSLVTLIGQPLRLPAGEISVNFKTGYAYSGLESRDTRGAAGVTNLSRNDLSAGINLGLPLTSRRENVLDGIGDVALNFSAGLNHLSDFGALKDWSAGLVWAPTEKLGLQFSYIVNEAAPGLSDLGGPVTLTFNVPTYDFSRVETVLAAISGGGNRALRRETQRDLKISGNWQLPFLSNSNLLIEYFRNRSEAVTTSFPLLTPAIEAAFPGRVTRNIAGRLVAIDRRPITLAEQRGSRLRWGLNLSGTIGKAPPGGGMSGGARPGGGRPGGGGMGGMFGGPGGQGRWNVSLFHTYRLSEQVLVAPGGPTLDLLDGDALTGGGVARHTLELESGTFHKGMGIRVVGRYSAPTAVNGSGLPGSSDLRFSGLFGLDLRVFADLGQQQTLTRLSPFFKGARLSFRVNNVFDARQKVTDSSGSIPLSYQRDYVDPRGRVIEIELRKMF
;
A
#
# COMPACT_ATOMS: atom_id res chain seq x y z
N MET A 1 -23.67 0.82 27.74
CA MET A 1 -23.33 0.43 29.13
C MET A 1 -22.04 -0.39 29.06
N LEU A 2 -20.93 0.26 29.39
CA LEU A 2 -19.60 -0.37 29.41
C LEU A 2 -19.54 -1.38 30.57
N ARG A 3 -19.36 -2.65 30.29
CA ARG A 3 -18.86 -3.60 31.27
C ARG A 3 -17.37 -3.80 31.03
N LEU A 4 -16.57 -3.24 31.91
CA LEU A 4 -15.13 -3.49 32.01
C LEU A 4 -14.93 -4.96 32.44
N ALA A 5 -14.33 -5.75 31.57
CA ALA A 5 -13.77 -7.03 31.93
C ALA A 5 -12.38 -6.84 32.51
N SER A 6 -12.21 -7.16 33.79
CA SER A 6 -10.93 -7.11 34.51
C SER A 6 -9.97 -8.16 33.98
N LEU A 7 -8.90 -7.74 33.34
CA LEU A 7 -7.76 -8.60 32.96
C LEU A 7 -6.87 -8.77 34.20
N SER A 8 -6.85 -9.98 34.75
CA SER A 8 -5.94 -10.35 35.83
C SER A 8 -4.52 -10.52 35.31
N LEU A 9 -3.62 -9.65 35.75
CA LEU A 9 -2.19 -9.72 35.48
C LEU A 9 -1.56 -10.80 36.38
N VAL A 10 -1.11 -11.92 35.78
CA VAL A 10 -0.32 -12.92 36.49
C VAL A 10 1.13 -12.42 36.60
N ALA A 11 1.54 -12.09 37.81
CA ALA A 11 2.92 -11.74 38.13
C ALA A 11 3.77 -13.01 38.22
N LEU A 12 4.72 -13.18 37.32
CA LEU A 12 5.77 -14.19 37.41
C LEU A 12 6.94 -13.65 38.25
N ALA A 13 7.15 -14.23 39.41
CA ALA A 13 8.27 -13.96 40.30
C ALA A 13 9.60 -14.51 39.71
N SER A 14 10.64 -13.68 39.72
CA SER A 14 12.00 -14.07 39.35
C SER A 14 12.75 -14.66 40.53
N PRO A 15 13.52 -15.72 40.39
CA PRO A 15 14.52 -16.12 41.38
C PRO A 15 15.85 -15.34 41.17
N ALA A 16 16.36 -14.79 42.26
CA ALA A 16 17.65 -14.15 42.35
C ALA A 16 18.77 -15.23 42.31
N LEU A 17 19.76 -15.04 41.44
CA LEU A 17 21.02 -15.82 41.47
C LEU A 17 22.17 -14.88 41.81
N ALA A 18 22.95 -15.35 42.81
CA ALA A 18 24.03 -14.64 43.44
C ALA A 18 25.24 -14.40 42.52
N GLN A 19 25.84 -13.22 42.65
CA GLN A 19 27.14 -12.85 42.08
C GLN A 19 28.26 -13.57 42.83
N GLN A 20 29.15 -14.25 42.09
CA GLN A 20 30.51 -14.56 42.53
C GLN A 20 31.51 -13.70 41.74
N ALA A 21 32.31 -12.94 42.48
CA ALA A 21 33.42 -12.16 41.98
C ALA A 21 34.63 -13.09 41.73
N ILE A 22 35.29 -12.97 40.59
CA ILE A 22 36.59 -13.56 40.30
C ILE A 22 37.62 -12.44 40.11
N ALA A 23 38.70 -12.54 40.88
CA ALA A 23 39.80 -11.60 40.98
C ALA A 23 40.69 -11.54 39.74
N ALA A 24 41.25 -10.37 39.48
CA ALA A 24 42.25 -10.14 38.44
C ALA A 24 43.63 -10.63 38.85
N GLY A 25 44.31 -11.33 37.95
CA GLY A 25 45.74 -11.66 38.02
C GLY A 25 46.59 -10.84 37.05
N PRO A 26 47.88 -10.67 37.26
CA PRO A 26 48.68 -9.58 36.70
C PRO A 26 49.19 -9.85 35.27
N ALA A 27 49.44 -8.75 34.56
CA ALA A 27 49.95 -8.69 33.18
C ALA A 27 51.42 -9.13 33.10
N GLU A 28 51.72 -9.98 32.12
CA GLU A 28 53.05 -10.36 31.72
C GLU A 28 53.41 -9.64 30.40
N THR A 29 54.52 -8.89 30.42
CA THR A 29 55.11 -8.19 29.28
C THR A 29 55.93 -9.17 28.44
N ALA A 30 55.60 -9.30 27.15
CA ALA A 30 56.42 -10.05 26.18
C ALA A 30 56.98 -9.09 25.11
N GLU A 31 58.28 -9.23 24.90
CA GLU A 31 59.12 -8.47 23.99
C GLU A 31 58.73 -8.64 22.51
N VAL A 32 58.88 -7.52 21.78
CA VAL A 32 58.70 -7.44 20.33
C VAL A 32 60.00 -7.88 19.65
N THR A 33 59.95 -8.92 18.81
CA THR A 33 60.92 -9.20 17.79
C THR A 33 60.31 -8.94 16.41
N ASP A 34 60.89 -7.94 15.74
CA ASP A 34 60.67 -7.60 14.33
C ASP A 34 61.01 -8.80 13.43
N ARG A 35 60.04 -9.22 12.60
CA ARG A 35 60.33 -9.89 11.32
C ARG A 35 59.40 -9.31 10.28
N GLU A 36 60.02 -8.54 9.36
CA GLU A 36 59.41 -8.17 8.08
C GLU A 36 58.89 -9.39 7.34
N ASN A 37 57.56 -9.44 7.14
CA ASN A 37 56.95 -10.22 6.08
C ASN A 37 55.90 -9.32 5.42
N GLN A 38 56.22 -8.86 4.21
CA GLN A 38 55.33 -8.14 3.32
C GLN A 38 54.26 -9.14 2.84
N ASP A 39 53.17 -9.25 3.59
CA ASP A 39 51.95 -9.87 3.12
C ASP A 39 50.93 -8.73 2.92
N SER A 40 50.53 -8.52 1.66
CA SER A 40 49.53 -7.54 1.28
C SER A 40 48.20 -7.90 1.92
N ARG A 41 48.00 -7.47 3.18
CA ARG A 41 46.73 -7.58 3.87
C ARG A 41 45.76 -6.60 3.17
N GLN A 42 44.93 -7.17 2.33
CA GLN A 42 43.77 -6.49 1.84
C GLN A 42 42.88 -6.10 3.05
N ILE A 43 42.93 -4.81 3.43
CA ILE A 43 42.06 -4.27 4.50
C ILE A 43 40.64 -4.30 3.95
N VAL A 44 39.91 -5.35 4.23
CA VAL A 44 38.45 -5.40 4.01
C VAL A 44 37.84 -4.46 5.04
N VAL A 45 37.59 -3.21 4.65
CA VAL A 45 36.80 -2.29 5.45
C VAL A 45 35.34 -2.72 5.34
N SER A 46 34.93 -3.61 6.22
CA SER A 46 33.50 -3.87 6.40
C SER A 46 32.89 -2.66 7.08
N ALA A 47 32.12 -1.86 6.34
CA ALA A 47 31.34 -0.77 6.92
C ALA A 47 30.43 -1.37 8.00
N SER A 48 30.52 -0.86 9.23
CA SER A 48 29.67 -1.29 10.33
C SER A 48 28.21 -1.08 9.92
N ARG A 49 27.38 -2.14 10.03
CA ARG A 49 25.95 -2.07 9.72
C ARG A 49 25.30 -1.02 10.61
N LEU A 50 24.40 -0.23 10.03
CA LEU A 50 23.58 0.71 10.79
C LEU A 50 22.66 -0.06 11.74
N SER A 51 22.47 0.43 12.95
CA SER A 51 21.45 -0.09 13.86
C SER A 51 20.10 -0.09 13.16
N GLY A 52 19.38 -1.22 13.21
CA GLY A 52 18.08 -1.38 12.55
C GLY A 52 18.12 -1.89 11.09
N GLN A 53 19.30 -2.12 10.51
CA GLN A 53 19.40 -2.83 9.23
C GLN A 53 19.07 -4.31 9.40
N ILE A 54 18.36 -4.87 8.40
CA ILE A 54 17.99 -6.28 8.40
C ILE A 54 19.15 -7.10 7.82
N ASP A 55 19.57 -8.09 8.57
CA ASP A 55 20.51 -9.12 8.09
C ASP A 55 19.72 -10.21 7.37
N ALA A 56 19.62 -10.12 6.07
CA ALA A 56 18.98 -11.12 5.23
C ALA A 56 20.01 -11.72 4.27
N PRO A 57 19.92 -13.03 3.96
CA PRO A 57 20.78 -13.66 2.94
C PRO A 57 20.59 -13.02 1.56
N GLN A 58 19.38 -12.50 1.31
CA GLN A 58 19.04 -11.82 0.06
C GLN A 58 19.41 -10.34 0.15
N PRO A 59 20.13 -9.78 -0.84
CA PRO A 59 20.39 -8.36 -0.90
C PRO A 59 19.09 -7.57 -1.09
N PRO A 60 19.00 -6.34 -0.59
CA PRO A 60 17.88 -5.46 -0.87
C PRO A 60 17.67 -5.27 -2.39
N VAL A 61 16.42 -5.25 -2.82
CA VAL A 61 16.04 -4.90 -4.21
C VAL A 61 16.40 -3.45 -4.48
N VAL A 62 16.14 -2.58 -3.48
CA VAL A 62 16.45 -1.15 -3.53
C VAL A 62 16.94 -0.70 -2.15
N THR A 63 17.93 0.17 -2.16
CA THR A 63 18.41 0.87 -0.97
C THR A 63 18.45 2.34 -1.27
N LEU A 64 17.89 3.18 -0.38
CA LEU A 64 17.87 4.64 -0.52
C LEU A 64 18.59 5.28 0.67
N ASP A 65 19.55 6.16 0.39
CA ASP A 65 20.16 7.06 1.36
C ASP A 65 19.31 8.34 1.54
N GLU A 66 19.67 9.21 2.49
CA GLU A 66 18.94 10.46 2.76
C GLU A 66 18.81 11.36 1.52
N ALA A 67 19.85 11.44 0.69
CA ALA A 67 19.84 12.26 -0.51
C ALA A 67 18.94 11.67 -1.61
N GLN A 68 18.92 10.36 -1.73
CA GLN A 68 17.99 9.65 -2.62
C GLN A 68 16.55 9.80 -2.15
N ILE A 69 16.28 9.67 -0.84
CA ILE A 69 14.94 9.91 -0.26
C ILE A 69 14.46 11.33 -0.58
N ALA A 70 15.33 12.34 -0.39
CA ALA A 70 15.03 13.74 -0.71
C ALA A 70 14.69 13.94 -2.19
N SER A 71 15.30 13.16 -3.12
CA SER A 71 15.05 13.28 -4.56
C SER A 71 13.62 12.87 -4.97
N TYR A 72 12.94 12.07 -4.17
CA TYR A 72 11.52 11.73 -4.39
C TYR A 72 10.59 12.88 -4.05
N GLY A 73 11.06 13.86 -3.29
CA GLY A 73 10.25 15.01 -2.91
C GLY A 73 9.08 14.68 -1.99
N ALA A 74 9.05 13.48 -1.40
CA ALA A 74 7.99 13.06 -0.49
C ALA A 74 8.05 13.81 0.85
N ALA A 75 6.90 14.23 1.38
CA ALA A 75 6.79 14.90 2.67
C ALA A 75 6.72 13.89 3.83
N SER A 76 6.15 12.70 3.58
CA SER A 76 5.91 11.67 4.58
C SER A 76 6.35 10.27 4.11
N ILE A 77 6.38 9.31 5.05
CA ILE A 77 6.59 7.88 4.72
C ILE A 77 5.49 7.39 3.76
N SER A 78 4.24 7.82 3.95
CA SER A 78 3.12 7.44 3.08
C SER A 78 3.36 7.89 1.63
N GLU A 79 3.75 9.14 1.41
CA GLU A 79 4.09 9.64 0.07
C GLU A 79 5.32 8.94 -0.53
N LEU A 80 6.35 8.72 0.29
CA LEU A 80 7.55 8.01 -0.16
C LEU A 80 7.23 6.58 -0.58
N LEU A 81 6.39 5.88 0.19
CA LEU A 81 5.97 4.53 -0.13
C LEU A 81 5.09 4.47 -1.39
N ALA A 82 4.19 5.46 -1.58
CA ALA A 82 3.43 5.63 -2.81
C ALA A 82 4.35 5.88 -4.01
N ALA A 83 5.40 6.68 -3.81
CA ALA A 83 6.45 6.92 -4.80
C ALA A 83 7.25 5.67 -5.15
N LEU A 84 7.47 4.79 -4.20
CA LEU A 84 8.19 3.54 -4.38
C LEU A 84 7.26 2.38 -4.80
N SER A 85 5.98 2.64 -5.07
CA SER A 85 5.00 1.57 -5.34
C SER A 85 5.39 0.61 -6.46
N PRO A 86 6.00 1.02 -7.59
CA PRO A 86 6.46 0.09 -8.61
C PRO A 86 7.56 -0.87 -8.11
N GLN A 87 8.33 -0.45 -7.11
CA GLN A 87 9.44 -1.20 -6.52
C GLN A 87 9.01 -1.98 -5.28
N THR A 88 7.94 -1.57 -4.59
CA THR A 88 7.47 -2.16 -3.34
C THR A 88 6.26 -3.08 -3.52
N SER A 89 5.50 -2.93 -4.62
CA SER A 89 4.40 -3.83 -4.93
C SER A 89 4.92 -5.23 -5.26
N SER A 90 4.31 -6.23 -4.64
CA SER A 90 4.49 -7.61 -5.07
C SER A 90 3.60 -7.88 -6.28
N GLY A 91 4.17 -8.41 -7.34
CA GLY A 91 3.39 -8.85 -8.49
C GLY A 91 2.64 -10.16 -8.25
N ARG A 92 2.59 -10.71 -7.03
CA ARG A 92 1.95 -11.98 -6.72
C ARG A 92 0.44 -11.82 -6.57
N GLY A 93 -0.30 -12.65 -7.26
CA GLY A 93 -1.72 -12.91 -7.08
C GLY A 93 -2.65 -11.71 -7.07
N ARG A 94 -3.84 -12.03 -6.62
CA ARG A 94 -4.90 -11.09 -6.30
C ARG A 94 -4.69 -10.52 -4.90
N GLY A 95 -4.03 -9.58 -4.68
CA GLY A 95 -3.70 -9.06 -3.37
C GLY A 95 -2.22 -8.87 -3.22
N GLY A 96 -1.54 -8.56 -4.34
CA GLY A 96 -0.23 -7.93 -4.34
C GLY A 96 -0.32 -6.70 -3.45
N GLY A 97 -0.40 -6.98 -2.12
CA GLY A 97 -0.83 -6.06 -1.12
C GLY A 97 0.21 -5.02 -0.83
N PHE A 98 -0.18 -4.12 0.02
CA PHE A 98 0.69 -3.18 0.70
C PHE A 98 1.91 -3.93 1.28
N PRO A 99 3.15 -3.45 1.13
CA PRO A 99 4.32 -4.13 1.64
C PRO A 99 4.29 -4.25 3.16
N VAL A 100 4.98 -5.24 3.69
CA VAL A 100 5.27 -5.32 5.12
C VAL A 100 6.21 -4.17 5.48
N VAL A 101 5.77 -3.28 6.35
CA VAL A 101 6.56 -2.10 6.73
C VAL A 101 7.15 -2.29 8.11
N LEU A 102 8.45 -1.97 8.23
CA LEU A 102 9.22 -2.08 9.46
C LEU A 102 9.85 -0.72 9.81
N ILE A 103 10.07 -0.48 11.09
CA ILE A 103 10.86 0.63 11.62
C ILE A 103 12.09 0.06 12.33
N ASN A 104 13.29 0.48 11.90
CA ASN A 104 14.56 0.04 12.50
C ASN A 104 14.64 -1.50 12.62
N GLY A 105 14.17 -2.23 11.60
CA GLY A 105 14.13 -3.70 11.57
C GLY A 105 13.10 -4.34 12.49
N GLN A 106 12.17 -3.58 13.04
CA GLN A 106 11.15 -4.05 13.99
C GLN A 106 9.75 -3.92 13.41
N ARG A 107 8.88 -4.86 13.77
CA ARG A 107 7.45 -4.81 13.41
C ARG A 107 6.77 -3.66 14.13
N VAL A 108 5.83 -3.04 13.45
CA VAL A 108 4.88 -2.06 13.98
C VAL A 108 3.50 -2.70 14.12
N ALA A 109 2.67 -2.20 15.04
CA ALA A 109 1.31 -2.71 15.23
C ALA A 109 0.44 -2.43 14.00
N SER A 110 0.58 -1.25 13.40
CA SER A 110 -0.16 -0.82 12.21
C SER A 110 0.67 0.15 11.38
N PHE A 111 0.49 0.16 10.05
CA PHE A 111 1.12 1.17 9.18
C PHE A 111 0.69 2.61 9.55
N ARG A 112 -0.49 2.80 10.13
CA ARG A 112 -0.97 4.10 10.61
C ARG A 112 -0.06 4.70 11.68
N GLU A 113 0.70 3.86 12.44
CA GLU A 113 1.69 4.30 13.41
C GLU A 113 2.74 5.24 12.79
N MET A 114 3.07 5.06 11.51
CA MET A 114 4.22 5.70 10.89
C MET A 114 3.94 6.43 9.57
N ARG A 115 2.75 6.31 9.02
CA ARG A 115 2.45 6.84 7.67
C ARG A 115 2.77 8.34 7.52
N ASN A 116 2.57 9.11 8.59
CA ASN A 116 2.77 10.57 8.62
C ASN A 116 4.14 10.98 9.19
N PHE A 117 5.09 10.03 9.36
CA PHE A 117 6.44 10.43 9.77
C PHE A 117 7.09 11.22 8.64
N PRO A 118 7.69 12.39 8.93
CA PRO A 118 8.36 13.19 7.92
C PRO A 118 9.55 12.42 7.31
N SER A 119 9.69 12.51 5.99
CA SER A 119 10.78 11.84 5.27
C SER A 119 12.17 12.25 5.75
N GLU A 120 12.31 13.44 6.32
CA GLU A 120 13.53 13.96 6.91
C GLU A 120 13.97 13.23 8.19
N ALA A 121 13.05 12.52 8.85
CA ALA A 121 13.37 11.66 10.00
C ALA A 121 14.05 10.35 9.59
N ILE A 122 14.03 10.02 8.29
CA ILE A 122 14.55 8.76 7.76
C ILE A 122 16.03 8.92 7.40
N ARG A 123 16.87 7.99 7.84
CA ARG A 123 18.29 7.88 7.48
C ARG A 123 18.51 6.99 6.26
N LYS A 124 17.72 5.91 6.14
CA LYS A 124 17.88 4.90 5.08
C LYS A 124 16.56 4.15 4.86
N VAL A 125 16.29 3.76 3.62
CA VAL A 125 15.21 2.83 3.28
C VAL A 125 15.80 1.59 2.64
N GLU A 126 15.30 0.41 3.00
CA GLU A 126 15.65 -0.87 2.40
C GLU A 126 14.38 -1.54 1.91
N VAL A 127 14.30 -1.82 0.61
CA VAL A 127 13.24 -2.64 0.01
C VAL A 127 13.80 -4.04 -0.17
N LEU A 128 13.24 -5.00 0.56
CA LEU A 128 13.71 -6.38 0.61
C LEU A 128 12.74 -7.31 -0.14
N PRO A 129 13.22 -8.45 -0.65
CA PRO A 129 12.38 -9.45 -1.29
C PRO A 129 11.28 -10.00 -0.36
N GLU A 130 10.25 -10.61 -0.96
CA GLU A 130 9.06 -11.09 -0.25
C GLU A 130 9.35 -12.21 0.76
N GLU A 131 10.38 -13.02 0.53
CA GLU A 131 10.75 -14.12 1.45
C GLU A 131 11.24 -13.62 2.81
N VAL A 132 11.75 -12.37 2.85
CA VAL A 132 12.14 -11.75 4.12
C VAL A 132 10.93 -11.54 5.03
N ALA A 133 9.71 -11.42 4.46
CA ALA A 133 8.48 -11.30 5.23
C ALA A 133 8.23 -12.49 6.16
N LEU A 134 8.67 -13.69 5.77
CA LEU A 134 8.58 -14.90 6.60
C LEU A 134 9.27 -14.74 7.97
N ARG A 135 10.38 -14.01 8.01
CA ARG A 135 11.10 -13.73 9.26
C ARG A 135 10.29 -12.90 10.24
N PHE A 136 9.32 -12.13 9.74
CA PHE A 136 8.45 -11.27 10.53
C PHE A 136 7.05 -11.86 10.75
N GLY A 137 6.81 -13.13 10.37
CA GLY A 137 5.53 -13.82 10.56
C GLY A 137 4.50 -13.56 9.46
N TYR A 138 4.87 -12.83 8.40
CA TYR A 138 4.01 -12.56 7.25
C TYR A 138 4.23 -13.57 6.12
N PRO A 139 3.22 -13.82 5.27
CA PRO A 139 3.39 -14.69 4.11
C PRO A 139 4.34 -14.06 3.08
N PRO A 140 5.04 -14.86 2.25
CA PRO A 140 6.03 -14.37 1.30
C PRO A 140 5.39 -13.85 0.00
N ASN A 141 4.25 -13.17 0.10
CA ASN A 141 3.52 -12.54 -1.00
C ASN A 141 3.59 -11.00 -0.96
N GLN A 142 4.32 -10.43 0.00
CA GLN A 142 4.49 -8.99 0.20
C GLN A 142 5.97 -8.67 0.34
N ARG A 143 6.46 -7.61 -0.34
CA ARG A 143 7.81 -7.09 -0.10
C ARG A 143 7.91 -6.47 1.28
N VAL A 144 9.13 -6.45 1.81
CA VAL A 144 9.41 -5.81 3.09
C VAL A 144 10.10 -4.47 2.85
N VAL A 145 9.56 -3.40 3.45
CA VAL A 145 10.18 -2.07 3.41
C VAL A 145 10.58 -1.68 4.82
N ASN A 146 11.88 -1.55 5.05
CA ASN A 146 12.45 -1.18 6.33
C ASN A 146 12.88 0.29 6.31
N PHE A 147 12.26 1.10 7.16
CA PHE A 147 12.63 2.50 7.38
C PHE A 147 13.56 2.60 8.58
N ILE A 148 14.79 2.99 8.36
CA ILE A 148 15.79 3.25 9.40
C ILE A 148 15.73 4.73 9.72
N LEU A 149 15.33 5.06 10.94
CA LEU A 149 15.18 6.42 11.40
C LEU A 149 16.50 7.00 11.91
N LYS A 150 16.58 8.32 11.98
CA LYS A 150 17.67 9.05 12.65
C LYS A 150 17.61 8.83 14.15
N ASP A 151 18.76 8.80 14.81
CA ASP A 151 18.85 8.62 16.26
C ASP A 151 18.31 9.83 17.04
N ASN A 152 18.45 11.04 16.47
CA ASN A 152 17.94 12.28 17.04
C ASN A 152 17.27 13.10 15.92
N PHE A 153 16.03 13.48 16.17
CA PHE A 153 15.26 14.32 15.26
C PHE A 153 14.15 15.03 16.00
N ALA A 154 13.92 16.29 15.68
CA ALA A 154 12.80 17.06 16.21
C ALA A 154 12.26 17.98 15.14
N SER A 155 10.95 17.98 14.94
CA SER A 155 10.27 18.90 14.02
C SER A 155 8.86 19.19 14.51
N LYS A 156 8.39 20.40 14.19
CA LYS A 156 6.98 20.77 14.15
C LYS A 156 6.72 21.21 12.72
N THR A 157 5.76 20.57 12.06
CA THR A 157 5.49 20.81 10.64
C THR A 157 4.05 21.29 10.48
N LEU A 158 3.88 22.27 9.63
CA LEU A 158 2.60 22.74 9.14
C LEU A 158 2.63 22.61 7.63
N GLU A 159 1.56 22.00 7.08
CA GLU A 159 1.40 21.79 5.65
C GLU A 159 0.00 22.24 5.22
N VAL A 160 -0.05 22.96 4.12
CA VAL A 160 -1.29 23.40 3.47
C VAL A 160 -1.20 23.02 2.01
N GLU A 161 -2.19 22.27 1.56
CA GLU A 161 -2.32 21.83 0.18
C GLU A 161 -3.64 22.32 -0.42
N PHE A 162 -3.58 22.80 -1.64
CA PHE A 162 -4.76 23.13 -2.42
C PHE A 162 -4.66 22.49 -3.79
N ARG A 163 -5.71 21.77 -4.21
CA ARG A 163 -5.80 21.11 -5.51
C ARG A 163 -7.13 21.38 -6.20
N GLN A 164 -7.07 21.60 -7.52
CA GLN A 164 -8.22 21.90 -8.33
C GLN A 164 -8.06 21.34 -9.75
N PRO A 165 -9.12 20.75 -10.36
CA PRO A 165 -9.14 20.46 -11.79
C PRO A 165 -8.90 21.72 -12.61
N SER A 166 -8.12 21.64 -13.68
CA SER A 166 -7.89 22.80 -14.57
C SER A 166 -9.15 23.30 -15.26
N ALA A 167 -10.19 22.46 -15.35
CA ALA A 167 -11.52 22.83 -15.84
C ALA A 167 -12.42 23.44 -14.76
N GLY A 168 -11.92 23.64 -13.52
CA GLY A 168 -12.69 24.19 -12.40
C GLY A 168 -13.71 23.22 -11.81
N GLY A 169 -14.73 23.78 -11.16
CA GLY A 169 -15.84 23.10 -10.51
C GLY A 169 -15.51 22.67 -9.07
N SER A 170 -14.81 21.58 -8.87
CA SER A 170 -14.42 21.07 -7.55
C SER A 170 -13.05 21.58 -7.12
N SER A 171 -12.85 21.73 -5.82
CA SER A 171 -11.53 21.97 -5.21
C SER A 171 -11.39 21.14 -3.93
N THR A 172 -10.14 20.83 -3.56
CA THR A 172 -9.83 20.23 -2.27
C THR A 172 -8.79 21.08 -1.56
N ALA A 173 -9.06 21.45 -0.31
CA ALA A 173 -8.11 22.09 0.59
C ALA A 173 -7.76 21.08 1.69
N GLU A 174 -6.47 20.91 1.97
CA GLU A 174 -5.98 20.03 3.01
C GLU A 174 -5.02 20.78 3.93
N PHE A 175 -5.13 20.52 5.21
CA PHE A 175 -4.31 21.06 6.27
C PHE A 175 -3.77 19.90 7.10
N GLU A 176 -2.44 19.86 7.30
CA GLU A 176 -1.79 18.95 8.22
C GLU A 176 -0.89 19.70 9.20
N GLY A 177 -1.07 19.39 10.48
CA GLY A 177 -0.16 19.82 11.55
C GLY A 177 0.47 18.62 12.21
N SER A 178 1.81 18.56 12.29
CA SER A 178 2.50 17.43 12.91
C SER A 178 3.65 17.88 13.82
N MET A 179 3.90 17.05 14.85
CA MET A 179 5.04 17.21 15.76
C MET A 179 5.71 15.86 15.92
N MET A 180 6.99 15.77 15.58
CA MET A 180 7.78 14.56 15.79
C MET A 180 9.03 14.86 16.62
N ARG A 181 9.32 13.97 17.58
CA ARG A 181 10.54 14.02 18.39
C ARG A 181 11.12 12.60 18.54
N ILE A 182 12.36 12.45 18.14
CA ILE A 182 13.20 11.26 18.36
C ILE A 182 14.36 11.68 19.26
N ASN A 183 14.59 10.95 20.34
CA ASN A 183 15.73 11.15 21.22
C ASN A 183 16.25 9.76 21.62
N GLY A 184 17.20 9.25 20.86
CA GLY A 184 17.70 7.89 20.96
C GLY A 184 16.55 6.86 20.89
N PRO A 185 16.33 6.07 21.98
CA PRO A 185 15.34 5.02 21.99
C PRO A 185 13.89 5.51 22.23
N ARG A 186 13.65 6.81 22.36
CA ARG A 186 12.33 7.39 22.60
C ARG A 186 11.82 8.12 21.37
N ARG A 187 10.57 7.91 21.02
CA ARG A 187 9.89 8.59 19.91
C ARG A 187 8.49 9.02 20.30
N LEU A 188 8.11 10.22 19.89
CA LEU A 188 6.75 10.74 19.95
C LEU A 188 6.41 11.34 18.59
N ASN A 189 5.26 11.01 18.04
CA ASN A 189 4.68 11.67 16.86
C ASN A 189 3.21 11.97 17.12
N LEU A 190 2.81 13.20 16.82
CA LEU A 190 1.42 13.66 16.86
C LEU A 190 1.11 14.28 15.51
N THR A 191 -0.04 13.94 14.92
CA THR A 191 -0.48 14.50 13.64
C THR A 191 -1.98 14.78 13.69
N ALA A 192 -2.38 15.94 13.18
CA ALA A 192 -3.77 16.31 12.96
C ALA A 192 -3.95 16.70 11.50
N THR A 193 -5.00 16.19 10.86
CA THR A 193 -5.34 16.44 9.47
C THR A 193 -6.78 16.94 9.34
N ALA A 194 -7.01 17.87 8.42
CA ALA A 194 -8.34 18.31 8.03
C ALA A 194 -8.36 18.49 6.50
N SER A 195 -9.38 17.95 5.85
CA SER A 195 -9.57 18.08 4.40
C SER A 195 -11.02 18.44 4.10
N ASP A 196 -11.22 19.34 3.14
CA ASP A 196 -12.53 19.76 2.65
C ASP A 196 -12.54 19.72 1.12
N THR A 197 -13.48 18.97 0.54
CA THR A 197 -13.63 18.82 -0.91
C THR A 197 -15.00 19.34 -1.33
N THR A 198 -15.03 20.33 -2.23
CA THR A 198 -16.27 20.83 -2.80
C THR A 198 -16.80 19.89 -3.88
N PRO A 199 -18.13 19.76 -4.06
CA PRO A 199 -18.71 18.85 -5.02
C PRO A 199 -18.40 19.27 -6.47
N LEU A 200 -18.47 18.33 -7.40
CA LEU A 200 -18.52 18.55 -8.83
C LEU A 200 -19.78 17.92 -9.39
N THR A 201 -20.54 18.65 -10.17
CA THR A 201 -21.80 18.19 -10.76
C THR A 201 -21.70 17.97 -12.27
N GLU A 202 -22.67 17.22 -12.86
CA GLU A 202 -22.77 17.06 -14.32
C GLU A 202 -22.94 18.40 -15.05
N ALA A 203 -23.62 19.37 -14.43
CA ALA A 203 -23.84 20.71 -15.01
C ALA A 203 -22.53 21.48 -15.21
N GLU A 204 -21.48 21.19 -14.46
CA GLU A 204 -20.16 21.82 -14.56
C GLU A 204 -19.25 21.10 -15.57
N ARG A 205 -19.77 20.12 -16.25
CA ARG A 205 -19.13 19.35 -17.33
C ARG A 205 -20.04 19.29 -18.55
N LEU A 206 -19.47 19.14 -19.73
CA LEU A 206 -20.23 19.02 -20.99
C LEU A 206 -20.76 17.59 -21.17
N ILE A 207 -21.59 17.13 -20.21
CA ILE A 207 -22.18 15.79 -20.23
C ILE A 207 -23.49 15.81 -20.96
N ILE A 208 -23.62 14.96 -21.99
CA ILE A 208 -24.89 14.75 -22.70
C ILE A 208 -25.74 13.81 -21.83
N PRO A 209 -26.99 14.21 -21.46
CA PRO A 209 -27.87 13.40 -20.64
C PRO A 209 -28.16 12.03 -21.29
N SER A 210 -28.14 10.96 -20.51
CA SER A 210 -28.47 9.60 -20.98
C SER A 210 -29.93 9.44 -21.37
N VAL A 211 -30.81 10.30 -20.83
CA VAL A 211 -32.23 10.36 -21.16
C VAL A 211 -32.54 11.80 -21.61
N PRO A 212 -33.08 12.00 -22.82
CA PRO A 212 -33.50 13.31 -23.27
C PRO A 212 -34.53 13.91 -22.31
N LEU A 213 -34.37 15.20 -21.98
CA LEU A 213 -35.33 15.92 -21.14
C LEU A 213 -36.61 16.16 -21.90
N ALA A 214 -37.76 15.81 -21.31
CA ALA A 214 -39.04 16.20 -21.83
C ALA A 214 -39.28 17.70 -21.58
N ALA A 215 -40.08 18.34 -22.46
CA ALA A 215 -40.40 19.75 -22.30
C ALA A 215 -41.06 20.02 -20.94
N GLY A 216 -40.52 20.98 -20.19
CA GLY A 216 -41.01 21.35 -18.86
C GLY A 216 -40.47 20.53 -17.69
N GLN A 217 -39.63 19.53 -17.93
CA GLN A 217 -38.93 18.83 -16.85
C GLN A 217 -37.70 19.64 -16.38
N PRO A 218 -37.44 19.71 -15.06
CA PRO A 218 -36.26 20.35 -14.57
C PRO A 218 -34.99 19.58 -14.99
N ASP A 219 -33.91 20.30 -15.26
CA ASP A 219 -32.63 19.71 -15.58
C ASP A 219 -32.05 18.98 -14.35
N PRO A 220 -31.78 17.64 -14.41
CA PRO A 220 -31.20 16.92 -13.32
C PRO A 220 -29.67 17.08 -13.19
N ALA A 221 -28.98 17.68 -14.17
CA ALA A 221 -27.51 17.78 -14.19
C ALA A 221 -26.91 18.51 -12.97
N PRO A 222 -27.48 19.60 -12.43
CA PRO A 222 -27.03 20.22 -11.18
C PRO A 222 -27.21 19.34 -9.95
N PHE A 223 -28.05 18.32 -10.04
CA PHE A 223 -28.37 17.38 -8.96
C PHE A 223 -27.77 16.00 -9.16
N ARG A 224 -26.75 15.88 -10.02
CA ARG A 224 -25.94 14.68 -10.20
C ARG A 224 -24.48 15.00 -9.94
N THR A 225 -23.94 14.47 -8.83
CA THR A 225 -22.56 14.69 -8.47
C THR A 225 -21.64 13.67 -9.16
N LEU A 226 -20.59 14.18 -9.76
CA LEU A 226 -19.44 13.42 -10.28
C LEU A 226 -18.37 13.23 -9.21
N ILE A 227 -18.23 14.25 -8.33
CA ILE A 227 -17.37 14.20 -7.14
C ILE A 227 -18.24 14.63 -5.96
N ALA A 228 -18.29 13.80 -4.92
CA ALA A 228 -19.04 14.11 -3.71
C ALA A 228 -18.43 15.29 -2.95
N ASP A 229 -19.27 16.10 -2.29
CA ASP A 229 -18.85 16.95 -1.19
C ASP A 229 -18.32 16.07 -0.06
N SER A 230 -17.13 16.37 0.50
CA SER A 230 -16.59 15.60 1.61
C SER A 230 -15.76 16.44 2.56
N ARG A 231 -15.84 16.08 3.84
CA ARG A 231 -15.06 16.65 4.90
C ARG A 231 -14.45 15.54 5.75
N ASP A 232 -13.10 15.56 5.88
CA ASP A 232 -12.36 14.54 6.59
C ASP A 232 -11.55 15.20 7.71
N LEU A 233 -11.62 14.63 8.91
CA LEU A 233 -10.84 15.04 10.08
C LEU A 233 -10.10 13.83 10.62
N GLY A 234 -8.85 14.01 11.02
CA GLY A 234 -8.02 12.93 11.55
C GLY A 234 -7.08 13.41 12.65
N PHE A 235 -6.88 12.57 13.65
CA PHE A 235 -5.85 12.73 14.65
C PHE A 235 -5.13 11.41 14.88
N ASN A 236 -3.81 11.44 14.94
CA ASN A 236 -2.96 10.28 15.21
C ASN A 236 -1.90 10.64 16.25
N ALA A 237 -1.70 9.75 17.22
CA ALA A 237 -0.67 9.85 18.25
C ALA A 237 0.11 8.54 18.31
N THR A 238 1.44 8.61 18.25
CA THR A 238 2.33 7.46 18.37
C THR A 238 3.42 7.76 19.38
N TRP A 239 3.62 6.84 20.30
CA TRP A 239 4.68 6.89 21.28
C TRP A 239 5.47 5.57 21.28
N SER A 240 6.79 5.67 21.42
CA SER A 240 7.61 4.47 21.61
C SER A 240 8.79 4.74 22.55
N LYS A 241 9.23 3.66 23.20
CA LYS A 241 10.35 3.68 24.15
C LYS A 241 11.15 2.38 24.02
N GLY A 242 12.46 2.50 23.89
CA GLY A 242 13.38 1.38 24.00
C GLY A 242 13.44 0.83 25.42
N LEU A 243 13.65 -0.48 25.53
CA LEU A 243 13.72 -1.25 26.76
C LEU A 243 15.17 -1.60 27.07
N GLY A 244 15.49 -1.76 28.35
CA GLY A 244 16.82 -2.09 28.82
C GLY A 244 17.82 -0.94 28.75
N SER A 245 19.10 -1.23 29.01
CA SER A 245 20.18 -0.26 29.01
C SER A 245 20.41 0.29 27.61
N GLY A 246 20.25 1.59 27.42
CA GLY A 246 20.39 2.23 26.10
C GLY A 246 19.29 1.87 25.09
N GLY A 247 18.24 1.12 25.46
CA GLY A 247 17.19 0.70 24.54
C GLY A 247 17.54 -0.51 23.66
N LEU A 248 18.60 -1.25 24.00
CA LEU A 248 19.12 -2.36 23.19
C LEU A 248 18.36 -3.67 23.38
N ASP A 249 17.61 -3.83 24.49
CA ASP A 249 16.93 -5.10 24.82
C ASP A 249 15.57 -5.23 24.14
N GLY A 250 15.07 -4.16 23.52
CA GLY A 250 13.79 -4.17 22.80
C GLY A 250 13.14 -2.79 22.72
N GLN A 251 11.87 -2.78 22.28
CA GLN A 251 11.07 -1.57 22.12
C GLN A 251 9.61 -1.84 22.49
N LEU A 252 8.99 -0.90 23.16
CA LEU A 252 7.54 -0.81 23.33
C LEU A 252 7.02 0.37 22.50
N SER A 253 5.97 0.15 21.71
CA SER A 253 5.25 1.21 20.99
C SER A 253 3.77 1.19 21.31
N LEU A 254 3.14 2.37 21.30
CA LEU A 254 1.71 2.58 21.44
C LEU A 254 1.26 3.56 20.35
N ASN A 255 0.10 3.31 19.78
CA ASN A 255 -0.53 4.25 18.85
C ASN A 255 -2.03 4.38 19.15
N ALA A 256 -2.57 5.54 18.85
CA ALA A 256 -4.00 5.82 18.90
C ALA A 256 -4.35 6.74 17.73
N ALA A 257 -5.49 6.50 17.10
CA ALA A 257 -5.99 7.34 16.03
C ALA A 257 -7.52 7.48 16.13
N VAL A 258 -8.01 8.65 15.74
CA VAL A 258 -9.43 8.90 15.53
C VAL A 258 -9.60 9.61 14.19
N SER A 259 -10.62 9.23 13.44
CA SER A 259 -10.99 9.91 12.20
C SER A 259 -12.50 10.02 12.03
N ARG A 260 -12.91 11.11 11.40
CA ARG A 260 -14.29 11.37 10.98
C ARG A 260 -14.29 11.73 9.51
N SER A 261 -15.17 11.08 8.73
CA SER A 261 -15.41 11.38 7.33
C SER A 261 -16.90 11.58 7.10
N ASP A 262 -17.28 12.75 6.64
CA ASP A 262 -18.64 13.09 6.25
C ASP A 262 -18.65 13.35 4.76
N SER A 263 -19.61 12.75 4.01
CA SER A 263 -19.74 12.99 2.57
C SER A 263 -21.19 13.07 2.12
N ARG A 264 -21.41 13.89 1.07
CA ARG A 264 -22.72 14.06 0.46
C ARG A 264 -22.62 13.99 -1.06
N SER A 265 -23.46 13.18 -1.67
CA SER A 265 -23.60 13.07 -3.13
C SER A 265 -25.07 13.16 -3.54
N LEU A 266 -25.33 13.53 -4.79
CA LEU A 266 -26.64 13.62 -5.38
C LEU A 266 -26.71 12.69 -6.59
N SER A 267 -27.81 11.94 -6.76
CA SER A 267 -28.01 10.99 -7.85
C SER A 267 -29.18 11.40 -8.78
N GLY A 268 -29.47 12.69 -8.89
CA GLY A 268 -30.53 13.26 -9.72
C GLY A 268 -31.73 13.69 -8.90
N LEU A 269 -32.90 13.65 -9.51
CA LEU A 269 -34.17 14.07 -8.92
C LEU A 269 -35.08 12.86 -8.68
N ASP A 270 -35.91 12.94 -7.64
CA ASP A 270 -37.00 12.01 -7.37
C ASP A 270 -38.26 12.33 -8.20
N LEU A 271 -39.33 11.58 -7.96
CA LEU A 271 -40.63 11.80 -8.66
C LEU A 271 -41.29 13.16 -8.32
N LEU A 272 -40.90 13.79 -7.22
CA LEU A 272 -41.39 15.10 -6.78
C LEU A 272 -40.45 16.24 -7.18
N ASN A 273 -39.45 15.96 -8.04
CA ASN A 273 -38.40 16.90 -8.46
C ASN A 273 -37.52 17.39 -7.28
N GLN A 274 -37.36 16.60 -6.23
CA GLN A 274 -36.44 16.88 -5.13
C GLN A 274 -35.11 16.16 -5.34
N PRO A 275 -33.96 16.74 -4.88
CA PRO A 275 -32.65 16.10 -5.02
C PRO A 275 -32.56 14.78 -4.27
N LEU A 276 -32.19 13.73 -4.98
CA LEU A 276 -31.88 12.41 -4.39
C LEU A 276 -30.50 12.44 -3.72
N ALA A 277 -30.49 12.78 -2.45
CA ALA A 277 -29.25 12.87 -1.68
C ALA A 277 -28.87 11.53 -1.07
N ARG A 278 -27.55 11.24 -1.09
CA ARG A 278 -26.91 10.23 -0.28
C ARG A 278 -25.92 10.91 0.66
N VAL A 279 -26.08 10.73 1.96
CA VAL A 279 -25.20 11.28 3.00
C VAL A 279 -24.59 10.10 3.75
N ASN A 280 -23.26 10.09 3.82
CA ASN A 280 -22.51 9.12 4.62
C ASN A 280 -21.74 9.85 5.72
N ALA A 281 -21.71 9.26 6.90
CA ALA A 281 -20.91 9.71 8.02
C ALA A 281 -20.20 8.49 8.61
N THR A 282 -18.87 8.52 8.69
CA THR A 282 -18.08 7.42 9.25
C THR A 282 -17.16 7.95 10.33
N THR A 283 -17.20 7.35 11.52
CA THR A 283 -16.27 7.62 12.61
C THR A 283 -15.48 6.36 12.87
N SER A 284 -14.15 6.49 12.99
CA SER A 284 -13.28 5.34 13.32
C SER A 284 -12.37 5.70 14.47
N VAL A 285 -12.22 4.77 15.42
CA VAL A 285 -11.29 4.86 16.55
C VAL A 285 -10.39 3.63 16.52
N GLN A 286 -9.10 3.84 16.59
CA GLN A 286 -8.11 2.77 16.55
C GLN A 286 -7.10 2.93 17.67
N GLY A 287 -6.65 1.78 18.22
CA GLY A 287 -5.54 1.71 19.18
C GLY A 287 -4.66 0.50 18.89
N GLY A 288 -3.35 0.66 19.09
CA GLY A 288 -2.40 -0.42 18.86
C GLY A 288 -1.24 -0.38 19.86
N ALA A 289 -0.66 -1.55 20.11
CA ALA A 289 0.53 -1.75 20.92
C ALA A 289 1.49 -2.71 20.24
N GLY A 290 2.78 -2.43 20.32
CA GLY A 290 3.85 -3.28 19.80
C GLY A 290 4.93 -3.47 20.86
N LEU A 291 5.33 -4.71 21.10
CA LEU A 291 6.44 -5.10 21.96
C LEU A 291 7.43 -5.92 21.15
N ASN A 292 8.66 -5.44 21.03
CA ASN A 292 9.78 -6.19 20.51
C ASN A 292 10.79 -6.37 21.63
N ARG A 293 11.27 -7.59 21.87
CA ARG A 293 12.21 -7.89 22.95
C ARG A 293 13.18 -9.00 22.56
N ARG A 294 14.45 -8.83 22.88
CA ARG A 294 15.44 -9.88 22.77
C ARG A 294 15.37 -10.78 24.01
N LEU A 295 15.30 -12.10 23.80
CA LEU A 295 15.27 -13.15 24.81
C LEU A 295 16.43 -14.11 24.56
N GLY A 296 17.64 -13.74 24.97
CA GLY A 296 18.86 -14.48 24.62
C GLY A 296 19.12 -14.51 23.12
N ALA A 297 19.16 -15.71 22.52
CA ALA A 297 19.31 -15.93 21.09
C ALA A 297 17.99 -15.72 20.29
N TRP A 298 16.87 -15.50 20.97
CA TRP A 298 15.55 -15.33 20.37
C TRP A 298 15.10 -13.88 20.41
N GLN A 299 14.34 -13.49 19.40
CA GLN A 299 13.64 -12.21 19.35
C GLN A 299 12.14 -12.45 19.40
N LEU A 300 11.50 -11.94 20.45
CA LEU A 300 10.06 -11.91 20.59
C LEU A 300 9.52 -10.62 19.97
N SER A 301 8.47 -10.73 19.15
CA SER A 301 7.68 -9.59 18.70
C SER A 301 6.22 -9.89 18.92
N ALA A 302 5.52 -9.01 19.65
CA ALA A 302 4.09 -9.10 19.89
C ALA A 302 3.43 -7.80 19.45
N THR A 303 2.35 -7.89 18.70
CA THR A 303 1.55 -6.74 18.26
C THR A 303 0.09 -6.96 18.60
N LEU A 304 -0.59 -5.88 18.98
CA LEU A 304 -2.02 -5.81 19.20
C LEU A 304 -2.54 -4.59 18.46
N ASP A 305 -3.60 -4.74 17.67
CA ASP A 305 -4.28 -3.64 16.97
C ASP A 305 -5.79 -3.82 17.11
N GLY A 306 -6.49 -2.78 17.54
CA GLY A 306 -7.94 -2.75 17.68
C GLY A 306 -8.52 -1.58 16.91
N ASN A 307 -9.64 -1.79 16.24
CA ASN A 307 -10.37 -0.76 15.51
C ASN A 307 -11.87 -0.91 15.75
N HIS A 308 -12.53 0.22 15.99
CA HIS A 308 -13.98 0.37 15.98
C HIS A 308 -14.34 1.38 14.89
N SER A 309 -15.32 1.06 14.05
CA SER A 309 -15.81 1.95 13.01
C SER A 309 -17.32 1.92 12.96
N ASP A 310 -17.92 3.09 13.08
CA ASP A 310 -19.35 3.34 12.95
C ASP A 310 -19.60 4.12 11.65
N SER A 311 -20.50 3.62 10.80
CA SER A 311 -20.83 4.21 9.51
C SER A 311 -22.35 4.29 9.32
N ASP A 312 -22.85 5.52 9.19
CA ASP A 312 -24.24 5.83 8.91
C ASP A 312 -24.43 6.33 7.48
N THR A 313 -25.42 5.80 6.79
CA THR A 313 -25.82 6.22 5.45
C THR A 313 -27.30 6.55 5.40
N ARG A 314 -27.66 7.69 4.80
CA ARG A 314 -29.02 8.07 4.45
C ARG A 314 -29.13 8.23 2.93
N ILE A 315 -30.14 7.62 2.33
CA ILE A 315 -30.35 7.61 0.87
C ILE A 315 -31.78 8.05 0.59
N GLY A 316 -31.95 9.11 -0.22
CA GLY A 316 -33.25 9.60 -0.64
C GLY A 316 -34.06 8.51 -1.38
N ARG A 317 -35.34 8.38 -1.07
CA ARG A 317 -36.26 7.48 -1.78
C ARG A 317 -36.76 8.12 -3.05
N PHE A 318 -36.81 7.32 -4.12
CA PHE A 318 -37.18 7.81 -5.44
C PHE A 318 -38.65 8.30 -5.51
N ASP A 319 -39.54 7.80 -4.67
CA ASP A 319 -40.93 8.19 -4.55
C ASP A 319 -41.16 9.51 -3.74
N GLY A 320 -40.07 10.09 -3.24
CA GLY A 320 -40.17 11.32 -2.40
C GLY A 320 -40.65 11.07 -0.98
N SER A 321 -40.85 9.80 -0.55
CA SER A 321 -41.40 9.46 0.78
C SER A 321 -40.40 9.57 1.94
N GLY A 322 -39.22 10.18 1.70
CA GLY A 322 -38.18 10.37 2.72
C GLY A 322 -36.88 9.65 2.42
N PHE A 323 -36.28 9.01 3.42
CA PHE A 323 -34.95 8.40 3.31
C PHE A 323 -34.98 6.92 3.71
N ASP A 324 -34.18 6.12 3.02
CA ASP A 324 -33.71 4.85 3.52
C ASP A 324 -32.47 5.08 4.38
N THR A 325 -32.31 4.28 5.43
CA THR A 325 -31.14 4.31 6.29
C THR A 325 -30.40 2.99 6.23
N ALA A 326 -29.09 3.06 6.30
CA ALA A 326 -28.22 1.91 6.41
C ALA A 326 -27.09 2.26 7.39
N SER A 327 -26.84 1.43 8.39
CA SER A 327 -25.72 1.60 9.32
C SER A 327 -24.89 0.32 9.42
N ALA A 328 -23.61 0.49 9.72
CA ALA A 328 -22.69 -0.61 9.94
C ALA A 328 -21.71 -0.25 11.05
N ASP A 329 -21.82 -0.99 12.17
CA ASP A 329 -20.86 -0.96 13.28
C ASP A 329 -19.89 -2.13 13.09
N SER A 330 -18.61 -1.86 12.97
CA SER A 330 -17.58 -2.87 12.81
C SER A 330 -16.50 -2.77 13.86
N ASP A 331 -16.21 -3.91 14.49
CA ASP A 331 -15.16 -4.08 15.47
C ASP A 331 -14.11 -5.03 14.95
N SER A 332 -12.83 -4.74 15.21
CA SER A 332 -11.76 -5.70 14.98
C SER A 332 -10.70 -5.61 16.07
N LEU A 333 -10.16 -6.76 16.44
CA LEU A 333 -9.01 -6.89 17.33
C LEU A 333 -8.09 -7.94 16.73
N THR A 334 -6.84 -7.59 16.47
CA THR A 334 -5.85 -8.51 15.91
C THR A 334 -4.61 -8.54 16.79
N SER A 335 -4.19 -9.73 17.17
CA SER A 335 -2.90 -9.94 17.84
C SER A 335 -2.04 -10.89 17.05
N LEU A 336 -0.73 -10.66 17.04
CA LEU A 336 0.24 -11.55 16.42
C LEU A 336 1.51 -11.57 17.26
N VAL A 337 1.89 -12.75 17.72
CA VAL A 337 3.13 -13.00 18.45
C VAL A 337 4.04 -13.84 17.56
N THR A 338 5.30 -13.45 17.45
CA THR A 338 6.33 -14.19 16.73
C THR A 338 7.55 -14.35 17.61
N LEU A 339 8.18 -15.52 17.53
CA LEU A 339 9.42 -15.85 18.20
C LEU A 339 10.43 -16.34 17.15
N ILE A 340 11.43 -15.50 16.88
CA ILE A 340 12.44 -15.72 15.83
C ILE A 340 13.75 -16.06 16.49
N GLY A 341 14.43 -17.12 16.02
CA GLY A 341 15.74 -17.52 16.51
C GLY A 341 16.54 -18.33 15.50
N GLN A 342 17.76 -18.59 15.85
CA GLN A 342 18.73 -19.38 15.08
C GLN A 342 19.26 -20.52 15.96
N PRO A 343 18.44 -21.57 16.23
CA PRO A 343 18.77 -22.57 17.23
C PRO A 343 19.88 -23.54 16.82
N LEU A 344 20.15 -23.69 15.52
CA LEU A 344 21.08 -24.65 14.98
C LEU A 344 21.95 -24.02 13.89
N ARG A 345 23.22 -24.39 13.84
CA ARG A 345 24.15 -23.99 12.78
C ARG A 345 24.48 -25.20 11.90
N LEU A 346 24.18 -25.05 10.60
CA LEU A 346 24.67 -25.96 9.55
C LEU A 346 26.05 -25.51 9.06
N PRO A 347 26.78 -26.34 8.31
CA PRO A 347 28.04 -25.91 7.69
C PRO A 347 27.89 -24.63 6.84
N ALA A 348 26.77 -24.47 6.12
CA ALA A 348 26.49 -23.33 5.26
C ALA A 348 25.91 -22.09 5.99
N GLY A 349 25.65 -22.17 7.29
CA GLY A 349 25.11 -21.05 8.08
C GLY A 349 24.05 -21.46 9.10
N GLU A 350 23.42 -20.48 9.73
CA GLU A 350 22.45 -20.71 10.79
C GLU A 350 21.04 -20.97 10.24
N ILE A 351 20.35 -21.98 10.76
CA ILE A 351 18.94 -22.24 10.47
C ILE A 351 18.12 -21.14 11.14
N SER A 352 17.31 -20.42 10.37
CA SER A 352 16.35 -19.49 10.93
C SER A 352 15.00 -20.18 11.17
N VAL A 353 14.48 -20.03 12.38
CA VAL A 353 13.16 -20.55 12.78
C VAL A 353 12.32 -19.39 13.29
N ASN A 354 11.09 -19.30 12.82
CA ASN A 354 10.12 -18.34 13.32
C ASN A 354 8.81 -19.06 13.65
N PHE A 355 8.45 -19.09 14.92
CA PHE A 355 7.12 -19.50 15.38
C PHE A 355 6.19 -18.31 15.39
N LYS A 356 4.99 -18.48 14.88
CA LYS A 356 3.94 -17.47 14.91
C LYS A 356 2.67 -18.02 15.55
N THR A 357 2.00 -17.19 16.36
CA THR A 357 0.65 -17.44 16.83
C THR A 357 -0.12 -16.13 16.88
N GLY A 358 -1.40 -16.17 16.59
CA GLY A 358 -2.23 -14.98 16.55
C GLY A 358 -3.68 -15.29 16.93
N TYR A 359 -4.36 -14.25 17.36
CA TYR A 359 -5.79 -14.24 17.57
C TYR A 359 -6.37 -13.00 16.91
N ALA A 360 -7.43 -13.18 16.12
CA ALA A 360 -8.20 -12.07 15.59
C ALA A 360 -9.68 -12.25 15.91
N TYR A 361 -10.32 -11.15 16.27
CA TYR A 361 -11.76 -11.00 16.40
C TYR A 361 -12.24 -9.99 15.38
N SER A 362 -13.35 -10.27 14.71
CA SER A 362 -14.08 -9.32 13.88
C SER A 362 -15.56 -9.41 14.19
N GLY A 363 -16.20 -8.27 14.36
CA GLY A 363 -17.64 -8.13 14.56
C GLY A 363 -18.22 -7.17 13.53
N LEU A 364 -19.42 -7.43 13.08
CA LEU A 364 -20.23 -6.57 12.23
C LEU A 364 -21.68 -6.60 12.70
N GLU A 365 -22.21 -5.46 13.10
CA GLU A 365 -23.63 -5.23 13.21
C GLU A 365 -24.06 -4.29 12.09
N SER A 366 -24.98 -4.73 11.24
CA SER A 366 -25.53 -3.89 10.18
C SER A 366 -27.05 -3.82 10.28
N ARG A 367 -27.59 -2.62 10.01
CA ARG A 367 -29.03 -2.34 9.99
C ARG A 367 -29.36 -1.61 8.70
N ASP A 368 -30.50 -1.94 8.11
CA ASP A 368 -31.01 -1.19 6.99
C ASP A 368 -32.56 -1.25 6.94
N THR A 369 -33.14 -0.29 6.24
CA THR A 369 -34.58 -0.20 6.04
C THR A 369 -35.07 -0.93 4.77
N ARG A 370 -34.15 -1.52 3.99
CA ARG A 370 -34.42 -2.18 2.71
C ARG A 370 -34.34 -3.72 2.80
N GLY A 371 -33.47 -4.25 3.63
CA GLY A 371 -33.30 -5.69 3.81
C GLY A 371 -34.42 -6.31 4.60
N ALA A 372 -34.81 -7.52 4.23
CA ALA A 372 -35.85 -8.27 4.92
C ALA A 372 -35.46 -8.64 6.38
N ALA A 373 -34.18 -8.70 6.70
CA ALA A 373 -33.66 -9.06 8.01
C ALA A 373 -33.68 -7.91 9.03
N GLY A 374 -33.71 -6.64 8.57
CA GLY A 374 -33.66 -5.44 9.40
C GLY A 374 -32.32 -5.27 10.11
N VAL A 375 -31.89 -6.26 10.93
CA VAL A 375 -30.59 -6.26 11.63
C VAL A 375 -29.82 -7.53 11.30
N THR A 376 -28.55 -7.40 10.98
CA THR A 376 -27.64 -8.53 10.78
C THR A 376 -26.47 -8.39 11.75
N ASN A 377 -26.24 -9.44 12.55
CA ASN A 377 -25.11 -9.55 13.46
C ASN A 377 -24.22 -10.72 13.01
N LEU A 378 -22.95 -10.42 12.73
CA LEU A 378 -21.93 -11.40 12.37
C LEU A 378 -20.71 -11.21 13.28
N SER A 379 -20.11 -12.32 13.69
CA SER A 379 -18.85 -12.30 14.41
C SER A 379 -17.95 -13.45 13.96
N ARG A 380 -16.66 -13.21 13.98
CA ARG A 380 -15.63 -14.20 13.65
C ARG A 380 -14.51 -14.13 14.65
N ASN A 381 -14.16 -15.28 15.18
CA ASN A 381 -12.92 -15.51 15.91
C ASN A 381 -11.98 -16.30 15.01
N ASP A 382 -10.73 -15.92 14.93
CA ASP A 382 -9.65 -16.58 14.18
C ASP A 382 -8.49 -16.84 15.13
N LEU A 383 -8.16 -18.12 15.34
CA LEU A 383 -6.96 -18.55 16.05
C LEU A 383 -5.97 -19.10 15.05
N SER A 384 -4.80 -18.50 14.98
CA SER A 384 -3.75 -18.87 14.03
C SER A 384 -2.49 -19.38 14.71
N ALA A 385 -1.85 -20.36 14.08
CA ALA A 385 -0.52 -20.86 14.46
C ALA A 385 0.26 -21.22 13.21
N GLY A 386 1.60 -21.07 13.25
CA GLY A 386 2.43 -21.43 12.12
C GLY A 386 3.92 -21.41 12.44
N ILE A 387 4.68 -21.95 11.50
CA ILE A 387 6.13 -22.03 11.55
C ILE A 387 6.71 -21.62 10.20
N ASN A 388 7.82 -20.86 10.24
CA ASN A 388 8.63 -20.56 9.07
C ASN A 388 10.05 -21.03 9.31
N LEU A 389 10.66 -21.65 8.30
CA LEU A 389 12.00 -22.23 8.33
C LEU A 389 12.83 -21.66 7.18
N GLY A 390 14.05 -21.22 7.47
CA GLY A 390 15.06 -20.85 6.48
C GLY A 390 16.28 -21.74 6.64
N LEU A 391 16.63 -22.47 5.59
CA LEU A 391 17.69 -23.50 5.58
C LEU A 391 18.77 -23.09 4.58
N PRO A 392 19.96 -22.60 5.01
CA PRO A 392 21.10 -22.38 4.13
C PRO A 392 21.70 -23.71 3.70
N LEU A 393 21.85 -23.93 2.39
CA LEU A 393 22.41 -25.17 1.82
C LEU A 393 23.87 -25.00 1.38
N THR A 394 24.18 -23.84 0.76
CA THR A 394 25.53 -23.47 0.34
C THR A 394 25.82 -22.03 0.73
N SER A 395 27.09 -21.70 0.94
CA SER A 395 27.48 -20.35 1.32
C SER A 395 28.91 -20.05 0.90
N ARG A 396 29.09 -18.97 0.14
CA ARG A 396 30.41 -18.42 -0.19
C ARG A 396 31.14 -17.90 1.04
N ARG A 397 30.39 -17.30 1.97
CA ARG A 397 30.94 -16.75 3.21
C ARG A 397 31.51 -17.86 4.14
N GLU A 398 30.86 -19.01 4.20
CA GLU A 398 31.27 -20.14 5.02
C GLU A 398 32.13 -21.14 4.22
N ASN A 399 32.47 -20.84 2.95
CA ASN A 399 33.23 -21.72 2.03
C ASN A 399 32.63 -23.12 1.87
N VAL A 400 31.27 -23.20 1.87
CA VAL A 400 30.53 -24.44 1.65
C VAL A 400 29.96 -24.45 0.25
N LEU A 401 30.52 -25.27 -0.64
CA LEU A 401 30.14 -25.34 -2.06
C LEU A 401 30.11 -23.96 -2.72
N ASP A 402 31.10 -23.13 -2.43
CA ASP A 402 31.24 -21.72 -2.81
C ASP A 402 31.13 -21.48 -4.33
N GLY A 403 31.60 -22.44 -5.15
CA GLY A 403 31.48 -22.39 -6.61
C GLY A 403 30.02 -22.38 -7.13
N ILE A 404 29.05 -22.85 -6.33
CA ILE A 404 27.62 -22.79 -6.68
C ILE A 404 27.01 -21.43 -6.31
N GLY A 405 27.62 -20.72 -5.35
CA GLY A 405 27.08 -19.51 -4.75
C GLY A 405 26.25 -19.81 -3.50
N ASP A 406 25.46 -18.83 -3.07
CA ASP A 406 24.62 -18.96 -1.88
C ASP A 406 23.26 -19.54 -2.26
N VAL A 407 22.87 -20.68 -1.66
CA VAL A 407 21.57 -21.34 -1.86
C VAL A 407 20.88 -21.50 -0.52
N ALA A 408 19.62 -21.08 -0.44
CA ALA A 408 18.78 -21.28 0.74
C ALA A 408 17.38 -21.76 0.36
N LEU A 409 16.82 -22.65 1.16
CA LEU A 409 15.41 -23.07 1.09
C LEU A 409 14.61 -22.35 2.16
N ASN A 410 13.39 -21.97 1.82
CA ASN A 410 12.43 -21.36 2.72
C ASN A 410 11.13 -22.16 2.71
N PHE A 411 10.61 -22.50 3.88
CA PHE A 411 9.34 -23.17 4.05
C PHE A 411 8.49 -22.43 5.06
N SER A 412 7.19 -22.36 4.81
CA SER A 412 6.23 -21.93 5.82
C SER A 412 5.03 -22.85 5.83
N ALA A 413 4.44 -23.04 7.00
CA ALA A 413 3.18 -23.71 7.19
C ALA A 413 2.39 -22.99 8.28
N GLY A 414 1.10 -22.78 8.03
CA GLY A 414 0.17 -22.13 8.94
C GLY A 414 -1.20 -22.77 8.91
N LEU A 415 -1.90 -22.61 10.01
CA LEU A 415 -3.29 -23.03 10.19
C LEU A 415 -4.02 -21.89 10.90
N ASN A 416 -5.15 -21.49 10.33
CA ASN A 416 -6.08 -20.54 10.91
C ASN A 416 -7.40 -21.26 11.17
N HIS A 417 -7.93 -21.18 12.38
CA HIS A 417 -9.23 -21.76 12.73
C HIS A 417 -10.24 -20.65 12.96
N LEU A 418 -11.14 -20.50 11.98
CA LEU A 418 -12.22 -19.51 11.99
C LEU A 418 -13.48 -20.11 12.57
N SER A 419 -14.20 -19.36 13.42
CA SER A 419 -15.43 -19.82 14.05
C SER A 419 -16.57 -20.11 13.06
N ASP A 420 -16.56 -19.47 11.88
CA ASP A 420 -17.60 -19.55 10.84
C ASP A 420 -17.20 -20.37 9.60
N PHE A 421 -15.92 -20.42 9.23
CA PHE A 421 -15.42 -21.15 8.05
C PHE A 421 -14.53 -22.36 8.41
N GLY A 422 -14.27 -22.61 9.70
CA GLY A 422 -13.45 -23.73 10.15
C GLY A 422 -11.96 -23.53 9.86
N ALA A 423 -11.24 -24.63 9.60
CA ALA A 423 -9.80 -24.61 9.38
C ALA A 423 -9.43 -24.16 7.97
N LEU A 424 -8.59 -23.13 7.89
CA LEU A 424 -7.94 -22.63 6.67
C LEU A 424 -6.45 -22.91 6.76
N LYS A 425 -5.84 -23.28 5.64
CA LYS A 425 -4.43 -23.68 5.55
C LYS A 425 -3.68 -22.70 4.68
N ASP A 426 -2.47 -22.35 5.13
CA ASP A 426 -1.49 -21.62 4.35
C ASP A 426 -0.15 -22.37 4.38
N TRP A 427 0.52 -22.46 3.23
CA TRP A 427 1.88 -22.98 3.17
C TRP A 427 2.63 -22.41 1.98
N SER A 428 3.95 -22.36 2.10
CA SER A 428 4.81 -21.97 0.98
C SER A 428 6.12 -22.73 0.98
N ALA A 429 6.70 -22.91 -0.21
CA ALA A 429 8.03 -23.42 -0.41
C ALA A 429 8.78 -22.49 -1.37
N GLY A 430 10.01 -22.16 -1.04
CA GLY A 430 10.84 -21.24 -1.84
C GLY A 430 12.30 -21.69 -1.87
N LEU A 431 12.94 -21.37 -3.00
CA LEU A 431 14.37 -21.50 -3.23
C LEU A 431 14.92 -20.12 -3.56
N VAL A 432 15.96 -19.72 -2.88
CA VAL A 432 16.76 -18.53 -3.20
C VAL A 432 18.14 -18.99 -3.60
N TRP A 433 18.63 -18.52 -4.73
CA TRP A 433 19.95 -18.82 -5.24
C TRP A 433 20.66 -17.54 -5.69
N ALA A 434 21.78 -17.24 -5.08
CA ALA A 434 22.67 -16.15 -5.47
C ALA A 434 23.97 -16.70 -6.05
N PRO A 435 24.02 -17.01 -7.37
CA PRO A 435 25.24 -17.53 -8.01
C PRO A 435 26.41 -16.54 -7.93
N THR A 436 26.12 -15.26 -7.86
CA THR A 436 27.11 -14.19 -7.62
C THR A 436 26.55 -13.19 -6.61
N GLU A 437 27.40 -12.30 -6.08
CA GLU A 437 26.96 -11.23 -5.19
C GLU A 437 25.99 -10.23 -5.84
N LYS A 438 26.00 -10.16 -7.19
CA LYS A 438 25.21 -9.21 -7.98
C LYS A 438 23.97 -9.83 -8.61
N LEU A 439 23.84 -11.15 -8.65
CA LEU A 439 22.70 -11.86 -9.25
C LEU A 439 22.01 -12.72 -8.21
N GLY A 440 20.75 -12.41 -7.94
CA GLY A 440 19.86 -13.20 -7.11
C GLY A 440 18.73 -13.78 -7.93
N LEU A 441 18.51 -15.09 -7.81
CA LEU A 441 17.41 -15.82 -8.43
C LEU A 441 16.51 -16.38 -7.35
N GLN A 442 15.22 -16.43 -7.62
CA GLN A 442 14.23 -16.81 -6.64
C GLN A 442 13.10 -17.58 -7.29
N PHE A 443 12.73 -18.67 -6.66
CA PHE A 443 11.56 -19.47 -6.99
C PHE A 443 10.71 -19.61 -5.75
N SER A 444 9.38 -19.47 -5.85
CA SER A 444 8.48 -19.70 -4.73
C SER A 444 7.09 -20.12 -5.19
N TYR A 445 6.52 -21.03 -4.43
CA TYR A 445 5.16 -21.51 -4.57
C TYR A 445 4.41 -21.31 -3.26
N ILE A 446 3.22 -20.70 -3.35
CA ILE A 446 2.38 -20.35 -2.19
C ILE A 446 1.00 -20.91 -2.41
N VAL A 447 0.44 -21.50 -1.38
CA VAL A 447 -0.98 -21.86 -1.28
C VAL A 447 -1.56 -21.16 -0.06
N ASN A 448 -2.67 -20.44 -0.27
CA ASN A 448 -3.35 -19.69 0.78
C ASN A 448 -4.86 -19.88 0.66
N GLU A 449 -5.52 -20.20 1.78
CA GLU A 449 -6.99 -20.21 1.89
C GLU A 449 -7.45 -18.97 2.65
N ALA A 450 -8.55 -18.36 2.21
CA ALA A 450 -9.12 -17.16 2.82
C ALA A 450 -10.65 -17.24 2.87
N ALA A 451 -11.24 -16.71 3.94
CA ALA A 451 -12.68 -16.53 4.06
C ALA A 451 -13.09 -15.14 3.55
N PRO A 452 -14.34 -14.96 3.03
CA PRO A 452 -14.87 -13.65 2.69
C PRO A 452 -14.91 -12.73 3.92
N GLY A 453 -14.81 -11.41 3.68
CA GLY A 453 -14.96 -10.40 4.73
C GLY A 453 -16.36 -10.38 5.33
N LEU A 454 -16.50 -9.97 6.61
CA LEU A 454 -17.82 -9.89 7.24
C LEU A 454 -18.73 -8.87 6.54
N SER A 455 -18.17 -7.77 6.03
CA SER A 455 -18.89 -6.78 5.21
C SER A 455 -19.41 -7.36 3.89
N ASP A 456 -18.63 -8.25 3.26
CA ASP A 456 -19.07 -8.96 2.04
C ASP A 456 -20.20 -9.96 2.34
N LEU A 457 -20.23 -10.53 3.56
CA LEU A 457 -21.24 -11.50 3.99
C LEU A 457 -22.51 -10.82 4.50
N GLY A 458 -22.40 -9.71 5.23
CA GLY A 458 -23.50 -9.12 5.98
C GLY A 458 -23.62 -7.60 5.95
N GLY A 459 -22.94 -6.92 5.05
CA GLY A 459 -23.07 -5.47 4.90
C GLY A 459 -24.53 -5.04 4.63
N PRO A 460 -24.95 -3.83 5.06
CA PRO A 460 -26.33 -3.37 4.96
C PRO A 460 -26.79 -3.22 3.50
N VAL A 461 -28.05 -3.52 3.24
CA VAL A 461 -28.62 -3.36 1.89
C VAL A 461 -28.85 -1.88 1.59
N THR A 462 -28.31 -1.43 0.46
CA THR A 462 -28.45 -0.06 -0.03
C THR A 462 -29.02 -0.08 -1.44
N LEU A 463 -29.77 0.97 -1.83
CA LEU A 463 -30.31 1.14 -3.17
C LEU A 463 -30.00 2.54 -3.67
N THR A 464 -29.26 2.63 -4.79
CA THR A 464 -28.91 3.90 -5.45
C THR A 464 -29.68 3.98 -6.77
N PHE A 465 -30.44 5.05 -6.96
CA PHE A 465 -31.21 5.29 -8.17
C PHE A 465 -30.42 6.09 -9.20
N ASN A 466 -30.91 6.08 -10.43
CA ASN A 466 -30.42 6.90 -11.56
C ASN A 466 -28.93 6.69 -11.88
N VAL A 467 -28.41 5.47 -11.71
CA VAL A 467 -27.02 5.17 -12.05
C VAL A 467 -26.89 4.89 -13.54
N PRO A 468 -26.15 5.71 -14.31
CA PRO A 468 -25.94 5.47 -15.73
C PRO A 468 -25.23 4.16 -15.96
N THR A 469 -25.88 3.26 -16.70
CA THR A 469 -25.39 1.90 -16.95
C THR A 469 -25.55 1.58 -18.43
N TYR A 470 -24.48 1.07 -19.06
CA TYR A 470 -24.53 0.62 -20.44
C TYR A 470 -25.12 -0.79 -20.51
N ASP A 471 -26.17 -0.95 -21.31
CA ASP A 471 -26.80 -2.23 -21.59
C ASP A 471 -26.25 -2.79 -22.91
N PHE A 472 -25.35 -3.75 -22.84
CA PHE A 472 -24.74 -4.40 -24.01
C PHE A 472 -25.75 -5.12 -24.89
N SER A 473 -26.86 -5.61 -24.32
CA SER A 473 -27.87 -6.34 -25.06
C SER A 473 -28.75 -5.46 -25.95
N ARG A 474 -28.80 -4.13 -25.64
CA ARG A 474 -29.64 -3.16 -26.35
C ARG A 474 -28.86 -1.98 -26.91
N VAL A 475 -27.55 -1.92 -26.67
CA VAL A 475 -26.65 -0.82 -27.11
C VAL A 475 -27.16 0.56 -26.64
N GLU A 476 -27.65 0.63 -25.40
CA GLU A 476 -28.17 1.87 -24.85
C GLU A 476 -27.61 2.14 -23.45
N THR A 477 -27.51 3.41 -23.06
CA THR A 477 -27.24 3.79 -21.68
C THR A 477 -28.56 4.08 -20.97
N VAL A 478 -28.82 3.39 -19.87
CA VAL A 478 -30.01 3.57 -19.03
C VAL A 478 -29.64 4.09 -17.66
N LEU A 479 -30.60 4.70 -16.98
CA LEU A 479 -30.52 5.04 -15.56
C LEU A 479 -31.10 3.88 -14.75
N ALA A 480 -30.23 3.01 -14.24
CA ALA A 480 -30.62 1.83 -13.49
C ALA A 480 -30.62 2.08 -11.98
N ALA A 481 -31.44 1.33 -11.25
CA ALA A 481 -31.37 1.23 -9.80
C ALA A 481 -30.34 0.14 -9.43
N ILE A 482 -29.37 0.50 -8.59
CA ILE A 482 -28.31 -0.42 -8.18
C ILE A 482 -28.45 -0.76 -6.71
N SER A 483 -28.63 -2.04 -6.39
CA SER A 483 -28.59 -2.52 -5.01
C SER A 483 -27.19 -3.05 -4.65
N GLY A 484 -26.75 -2.71 -3.45
CA GLY A 484 -25.53 -3.22 -2.80
C GLY A 484 -25.87 -3.86 -1.46
N GLY A 485 -24.87 -4.45 -0.80
CA GLY A 485 -25.01 -5.09 0.50
C GLY A 485 -24.23 -6.40 0.57
N GLY A 486 -24.38 -7.16 1.67
CA GLY A 486 -23.71 -8.44 1.87
C GLY A 486 -24.38 -9.61 1.14
N ASN A 487 -23.64 -10.71 0.99
CA ASN A 487 -24.11 -11.98 0.45
C ASN A 487 -23.60 -13.16 1.29
N ARG A 488 -24.47 -13.79 2.06
CA ARG A 488 -24.14 -14.94 2.94
C ARG A 488 -23.77 -16.23 2.19
N ALA A 489 -24.00 -16.28 0.86
CA ALA A 489 -23.69 -17.45 0.04
C ALA A 489 -22.25 -17.48 -0.47
N LEU A 490 -21.40 -16.53 -0.07
CA LEU A 490 -19.99 -16.49 -0.44
C LEU A 490 -19.24 -17.69 0.18
N ARG A 491 -18.21 -18.16 -0.54
CA ARG A 491 -17.42 -19.33 -0.16
C ARG A 491 -15.98 -18.96 0.14
N ARG A 492 -15.26 -19.82 0.87
CA ARG A 492 -13.81 -19.67 1.08
C ARG A 492 -13.07 -19.77 -0.25
N GLU A 493 -12.08 -18.93 -0.43
CA GLU A 493 -11.19 -18.90 -1.59
C GLU A 493 -9.94 -19.74 -1.32
N THR A 494 -9.43 -20.43 -2.36
CA THR A 494 -8.11 -21.07 -2.35
C THR A 494 -7.27 -20.48 -3.46
N GLN A 495 -6.16 -19.85 -3.10
CA GLN A 495 -5.22 -19.20 -4.01
C GLN A 495 -3.92 -20.00 -4.10
N ARG A 496 -3.39 -20.18 -5.32
CA ARG A 496 -2.11 -20.83 -5.63
C ARG A 496 -1.29 -19.94 -6.52
N ASP A 497 -0.12 -19.55 -6.04
CA ASP A 497 0.81 -18.64 -6.72
C ASP A 497 2.14 -19.28 -6.98
N LEU A 498 2.65 -19.16 -8.20
CA LEU A 498 4.01 -19.46 -8.59
C LEU A 498 4.72 -18.16 -8.98
N LYS A 499 5.90 -17.91 -8.41
CA LYS A 499 6.79 -16.82 -8.81
C LYS A 499 8.18 -17.35 -9.15
N ILE A 500 8.73 -16.86 -10.25
CA ILE A 500 10.15 -16.98 -10.59
C ILE A 500 10.67 -15.57 -10.81
N SER A 501 11.74 -15.18 -10.15
CA SER A 501 12.31 -13.84 -10.33
C SER A 501 13.83 -13.85 -10.33
N GLY A 502 14.41 -12.90 -11.05
CA GLY A 502 15.82 -12.59 -11.08
C GLY A 502 16.05 -11.10 -10.81
N ASN A 503 16.96 -10.78 -9.92
CA ASN A 503 17.42 -9.42 -9.63
C ASN A 503 18.93 -9.35 -9.90
N TRP A 504 19.30 -8.53 -10.89
CA TRP A 504 20.70 -8.33 -11.28
C TRP A 504 21.14 -6.91 -10.98
N GLN A 505 22.07 -6.76 -10.05
CA GLN A 505 22.71 -5.47 -9.76
C GLN A 505 23.69 -5.12 -10.90
N LEU A 506 23.47 -3.99 -11.54
CA LEU A 506 24.24 -3.58 -12.70
C LEU A 506 25.68 -3.20 -12.29
N PRO A 507 26.71 -3.78 -12.94
CA PRO A 507 28.09 -3.58 -12.50
C PRO A 507 28.65 -2.19 -12.81
N PHE A 508 28.02 -1.44 -13.71
CA PHE A 508 28.47 -0.14 -14.23
C PHE A 508 27.77 1.07 -13.59
N LEU A 509 26.72 0.85 -12.79
CA LEU A 509 26.00 1.90 -12.06
C LEU A 509 25.72 1.43 -10.63
N SER A 510 26.20 2.19 -9.65
CA SER A 510 25.91 1.91 -8.24
C SER A 510 24.43 2.10 -7.94
N ASN A 511 23.87 1.24 -7.08
CA ASN A 511 22.45 1.24 -6.68
C ASN A 511 21.47 1.14 -7.86
N SER A 512 21.86 0.41 -8.90
CA SER A 512 21.03 0.19 -10.10
C SER A 512 20.88 -1.29 -10.35
N ASN A 513 19.68 -1.72 -10.77
CA ASN A 513 19.37 -3.13 -10.98
C ASN A 513 18.35 -3.34 -12.10
N LEU A 514 18.41 -4.56 -12.66
CA LEU A 514 17.41 -5.12 -13.54
C LEU A 514 16.67 -6.23 -12.80
N LEU A 515 15.35 -6.11 -12.74
CA LEU A 515 14.43 -7.09 -12.17
C LEU A 515 13.64 -7.77 -13.29
N ILE A 516 13.52 -9.10 -13.25
CA ILE A 516 12.67 -9.88 -14.16
C ILE A 516 11.85 -10.83 -13.30
N GLU A 517 10.51 -10.84 -13.50
CA GLU A 517 9.57 -11.61 -12.69
C GLU A 517 8.54 -12.31 -13.58
N TYR A 518 8.38 -13.59 -13.41
CA TYR A 518 7.28 -14.37 -13.96
C TYR A 518 6.33 -14.77 -12.84
N PHE A 519 5.03 -14.53 -13.04
CA PHE A 519 3.97 -14.91 -12.13
C PHE A 519 2.95 -15.80 -12.80
N ARG A 520 2.48 -16.80 -12.07
CA ARG A 520 1.30 -17.57 -12.41
C ARG A 520 0.43 -17.70 -11.19
N ASN A 521 -0.82 -17.28 -11.33
CA ASN A 521 -1.84 -17.38 -10.29
C ASN A 521 -2.96 -18.30 -10.72
N ARG A 522 -3.53 -19.04 -9.77
CA ARG A 522 -4.80 -19.75 -9.88
C ARG A 522 -5.54 -19.66 -8.57
N SER A 523 -6.73 -19.06 -8.60
CA SER A 523 -7.63 -18.93 -7.46
C SER A 523 -8.95 -19.61 -7.72
N GLU A 524 -9.45 -20.36 -6.76
CA GLU A 524 -10.73 -21.07 -6.82
C GLU A 524 -11.69 -20.46 -5.80
N ALA A 525 -13.00 -20.41 -6.13
CA ALA A 525 -14.07 -19.83 -5.31
C ALA A 525 -13.80 -18.34 -4.94
N VAL A 526 -13.47 -17.55 -5.94
CA VAL A 526 -12.99 -16.18 -5.80
C VAL A 526 -14.14 -15.24 -5.42
N THR A 527 -14.05 -14.60 -4.25
CA THR A 527 -14.97 -13.53 -3.85
C THR A 527 -14.63 -12.24 -4.61
N THR A 528 -15.65 -11.63 -5.24
CA THR A 528 -15.51 -10.36 -5.95
C THR A 528 -16.82 -9.56 -5.87
N SER A 529 -16.75 -8.23 -6.05
CA SER A 529 -17.92 -7.42 -6.34
C SER A 529 -18.56 -7.88 -7.64
N PHE A 530 -19.87 -7.65 -7.80
CA PHE A 530 -20.59 -8.06 -9.01
C PHE A 530 -19.95 -7.42 -10.25
N PRO A 531 -19.59 -8.23 -11.29
CA PRO A 531 -18.84 -7.74 -12.45
C PRO A 531 -19.64 -6.81 -13.35
N LEU A 532 -18.98 -6.29 -14.38
CA LEU A 532 -19.64 -5.58 -15.48
C LEU A 532 -20.74 -6.47 -16.08
N LEU A 533 -21.93 -5.89 -16.26
CA LEU A 533 -23.07 -6.61 -16.81
C LEU A 533 -22.89 -6.82 -18.33
N THR A 534 -22.09 -7.81 -18.70
CA THR A 534 -22.04 -8.34 -20.06
C THR A 534 -23.11 -9.41 -20.25
N PRO A 535 -23.49 -9.77 -21.50
CA PRO A 535 -24.45 -10.84 -21.75
C PRO A 535 -24.07 -12.18 -21.10
N ALA A 536 -22.79 -12.51 -21.06
CA ALA A 536 -22.28 -13.72 -20.40
C ALA A 536 -22.48 -13.69 -18.87
N ILE A 537 -22.28 -12.53 -18.23
CA ILE A 537 -22.52 -12.34 -16.79
C ILE A 537 -24.01 -12.36 -16.48
N GLU A 538 -24.85 -11.73 -17.31
CA GLU A 538 -26.31 -11.75 -17.14
C GLU A 538 -26.84 -13.20 -17.23
N ALA A 539 -26.38 -13.98 -18.20
CA ALA A 539 -26.75 -15.38 -18.35
C ALA A 539 -26.29 -16.26 -17.19
N ALA A 540 -25.10 -15.97 -16.61
CA ALA A 540 -24.58 -16.73 -15.47
C ALA A 540 -25.28 -16.38 -14.14
N PHE A 541 -25.88 -15.18 -14.02
CA PHE A 541 -26.55 -14.69 -12.82
C PHE A 541 -27.94 -14.10 -13.09
N PRO A 542 -28.90 -14.90 -13.62
CA PRO A 542 -30.19 -14.39 -14.12
C PRO A 542 -31.03 -13.71 -13.05
N GLY A 543 -30.88 -14.08 -11.76
CA GLY A 543 -31.61 -13.46 -10.65
C GLY A 543 -31.08 -12.10 -10.19
N ARG A 544 -29.99 -11.60 -10.80
CA ARG A 544 -29.35 -10.32 -10.41
C ARG A 544 -29.77 -9.13 -11.26
N VAL A 545 -30.51 -9.37 -12.34
CA VAL A 545 -30.88 -8.35 -13.30
C VAL A 545 -32.38 -8.27 -13.41
N THR A 546 -32.94 -7.07 -13.36
CA THR A 546 -34.35 -6.81 -13.57
C THR A 546 -34.54 -6.02 -14.85
N ARG A 547 -35.35 -6.57 -15.77
CA ARG A 547 -35.77 -5.90 -17.00
C ARG A 547 -37.31 -5.67 -16.96
N ASN A 548 -37.76 -4.57 -17.55
CA ASN A 548 -39.19 -4.32 -17.69
C ASN A 548 -39.81 -5.17 -18.83
N ILE A 549 -41.12 -5.05 -19.03
CA ILE A 549 -41.86 -5.81 -20.07
C ILE A 549 -41.37 -5.52 -21.51
N ALA A 550 -40.72 -4.37 -21.73
CA ALA A 550 -40.09 -4.02 -23.01
C ALA A 550 -38.63 -4.54 -23.11
N GLY A 551 -38.17 -5.31 -22.15
CA GLY A 551 -36.82 -5.86 -22.09
C GLY A 551 -35.74 -4.85 -21.69
N ARG A 552 -36.09 -3.63 -21.28
CA ARG A 552 -35.16 -2.57 -20.89
C ARG A 552 -34.65 -2.82 -19.48
N LEU A 553 -33.34 -2.63 -19.26
CA LEU A 553 -32.69 -2.77 -17.96
C LEU A 553 -33.24 -1.72 -16.96
N VAL A 554 -33.69 -2.16 -15.80
CA VAL A 554 -34.27 -1.31 -14.74
C VAL A 554 -33.42 -1.35 -13.48
N ALA A 555 -32.96 -2.53 -13.08
CA ALA A 555 -32.18 -2.68 -11.84
C ALA A 555 -31.12 -3.79 -11.94
N ILE A 556 -30.08 -3.63 -11.15
CA ILE A 556 -28.99 -4.63 -10.99
C ILE A 556 -28.71 -4.83 -9.50
N ASP A 557 -28.69 -6.07 -9.06
CA ASP A 557 -28.20 -6.47 -7.75
C ASP A 557 -26.67 -6.68 -7.82
N ARG A 558 -25.90 -5.72 -7.34
CA ARG A 558 -24.43 -5.72 -7.35
C ARG A 558 -23.78 -6.25 -6.05
N ARG A 559 -24.53 -6.96 -5.22
CA ARG A 559 -23.95 -7.63 -4.06
C ARG A 559 -22.84 -8.60 -4.48
N PRO A 560 -21.79 -8.80 -3.66
CA PRO A 560 -20.66 -9.67 -3.98
C PRO A 560 -21.09 -11.07 -4.43
N ILE A 561 -20.26 -11.68 -5.29
CA ILE A 561 -20.46 -13.04 -5.81
C ILE A 561 -19.20 -13.86 -5.61
N THR A 562 -19.33 -15.19 -5.76
CA THR A 562 -18.21 -16.12 -5.84
C THR A 562 -18.05 -16.58 -7.30
N LEU A 563 -16.91 -16.23 -7.93
CA LEU A 563 -16.49 -16.81 -9.21
C LEU A 563 -15.89 -18.19 -8.99
N ALA A 564 -16.09 -19.12 -9.93
CA ALA A 564 -15.62 -20.49 -9.76
C ALA A 564 -14.09 -20.60 -9.77
N GLU A 565 -13.44 -19.95 -10.74
CA GLU A 565 -11.98 -19.95 -10.87
C GLU A 565 -11.51 -18.65 -11.57
N GLN A 566 -10.38 -18.13 -11.13
CA GLN A 566 -9.61 -17.12 -11.85
C GLN A 566 -8.18 -17.60 -12.01
N ARG A 567 -7.62 -17.49 -13.20
CA ARG A 567 -6.23 -17.86 -13.50
C ARG A 567 -5.58 -16.83 -14.40
N GLY A 568 -4.32 -16.54 -14.13
CA GLY A 568 -3.56 -15.58 -14.92
C GLY A 568 -2.07 -15.86 -14.88
N SER A 569 -1.37 -15.41 -15.90
CA SER A 569 0.09 -15.42 -15.93
C SER A 569 0.62 -14.16 -16.58
N ARG A 570 1.76 -13.66 -16.08
CA ARG A 570 2.38 -12.44 -16.57
C ARG A 570 3.88 -12.46 -16.41
N LEU A 571 4.54 -11.73 -17.28
CA LEU A 571 5.95 -11.38 -17.21
C LEU A 571 6.06 -9.90 -16.85
N ARG A 572 6.85 -9.57 -15.85
CA ARG A 572 7.17 -8.19 -15.50
C ARG A 572 8.68 -8.02 -15.51
N TRP A 573 9.16 -6.94 -16.10
CA TRP A 573 10.55 -6.55 -15.96
C TRP A 573 10.62 -5.08 -15.52
N GLY A 574 11.66 -4.75 -14.77
CA GLY A 574 11.87 -3.43 -14.22
C GLY A 574 13.35 -3.05 -14.24
N LEU A 575 13.64 -1.86 -14.71
CA LEU A 575 14.97 -1.25 -14.71
C LEU A 575 14.99 -0.09 -13.75
N ASN A 576 15.80 -0.18 -12.70
CA ASN A 576 16.04 0.91 -11.76
C ASN A 576 17.46 1.43 -11.95
N LEU A 577 17.57 2.72 -12.24
CA LEU A 577 18.83 3.40 -12.45
C LEU A 577 18.91 4.59 -11.48
N SER A 578 20.07 4.82 -10.90
CA SER A 578 20.30 5.99 -10.06
C SER A 578 21.74 6.48 -10.17
N GLY A 579 21.96 7.76 -9.91
CA GLY A 579 23.29 8.33 -10.00
C GLY A 579 23.38 9.70 -9.36
N THR A 580 24.60 10.29 -9.44
CA THR A 580 24.92 11.62 -8.92
C THR A 580 24.96 12.66 -10.04
N ILE A 581 24.63 13.91 -9.71
CA ILE A 581 24.77 15.08 -10.59
C ILE A 581 25.89 15.97 -10.05
N GLY A 582 26.88 16.30 -10.90
CA GLY A 582 28.03 17.13 -10.54
C GLY A 582 29.25 16.33 -10.10
N LYS A 583 30.40 17.00 -10.06
CA LYS A 583 31.68 16.39 -9.62
C LYS A 583 31.75 16.30 -8.10
N ALA A 584 32.34 15.23 -7.58
CA ALA A 584 32.69 15.16 -6.17
C ALA A 584 33.60 16.33 -5.81
N PRO A 585 33.45 16.98 -4.64
CA PRO A 585 34.40 18.00 -4.20
C PRO A 585 35.81 17.42 -4.18
N PRO A 586 36.83 18.17 -4.66
CA PRO A 586 38.19 17.71 -4.55
C PRO A 586 38.54 17.60 -3.06
N GLY A 587 38.84 16.42 -2.56
CA GLY A 587 39.23 16.17 -1.17
C GLY A 587 38.31 15.23 -0.38
N GLY A 588 37.18 14.71 -0.93
CA GLY A 588 36.29 13.76 -0.30
C GLY A 588 36.74 12.28 -0.42
N GLY A 589 38.04 12.02 -0.30
CA GLY A 589 38.57 10.67 -0.08
C GLY A 589 38.13 10.20 1.30
N MET A 590 37.62 8.95 1.36
CA MET A 590 37.27 8.24 2.60
C MET A 590 38.41 8.35 3.62
N SER A 591 38.40 9.29 4.53
CA SER A 591 39.17 9.24 5.75
C SER A 591 38.26 8.79 6.89
N GLY A 592 38.12 7.48 7.02
CA GLY A 592 37.70 6.84 8.26
C GLY A 592 38.82 7.05 9.29
N GLY A 593 38.62 7.99 10.18
CA GLY A 593 39.52 8.28 11.27
C GLY A 593 38.82 9.19 12.27
N ALA A 594 38.02 8.60 13.16
CA ALA A 594 37.53 9.29 14.33
C ALA A 594 38.70 9.63 15.27
N ARG A 595 39.13 10.90 15.32
CA ARG A 595 39.91 11.40 16.45
C ARG A 595 38.95 11.75 17.61
N PRO A 596 39.18 11.26 18.83
CA PRO A 596 38.46 11.71 20.00
C PRO A 596 39.02 13.06 20.45
N GLY A 597 38.34 14.13 20.13
CA GLY A 597 38.68 15.48 20.55
C GLY A 597 37.42 16.21 20.96
N GLY A 598 37.26 16.51 22.24
CA GLY A 598 36.14 17.24 22.81
C GLY A 598 35.87 18.58 22.16
N GLY A 599 34.67 18.73 21.64
CA GLY A 599 34.14 19.96 21.10
C GLY A 599 32.73 20.20 21.60
N ARG A 600 32.49 21.36 22.19
CA ARG A 600 31.21 21.83 22.74
C ARG A 600 30.05 21.66 21.73
N PRO A 601 28.81 21.41 22.21
CA PRO A 601 27.65 21.40 21.34
C PRO A 601 27.30 22.84 20.93
N GLY A 602 27.81 23.26 19.79
CA GLY A 602 27.40 24.47 19.08
C GLY A 602 26.21 24.11 18.18
N GLY A 603 25.15 24.94 18.23
CA GLY A 603 23.90 24.74 17.51
C GLY A 603 24.10 24.43 16.03
N GLY A 604 23.78 23.21 15.65
CA GLY A 604 23.74 22.74 14.27
C GLY A 604 22.55 23.40 13.57
N GLY A 605 22.83 24.39 12.73
CA GLY A 605 21.83 25.02 11.87
C GLY A 605 21.23 24.00 10.93
N MET A 606 19.92 24.07 10.72
CA MET A 606 19.05 23.24 9.87
C MET A 606 19.50 23.13 8.39
N GLY A 607 20.55 23.87 7.96
CA GLY A 607 21.06 23.90 6.59
C GLY A 607 21.81 22.64 6.12
N GLY A 608 22.13 21.70 7.02
CA GLY A 608 22.81 20.44 6.66
C GLY A 608 21.87 19.24 6.43
N MET A 609 20.57 19.42 6.60
CA MET A 609 19.61 18.32 6.67
C MET A 609 19.23 17.74 5.29
N PHE A 610 19.43 18.48 4.21
CA PHE A 610 19.03 18.10 2.84
C PHE A 610 20.17 18.06 1.82
N GLY A 611 21.38 18.38 2.22
CA GLY A 611 22.59 18.27 1.40
C GLY A 611 23.45 17.12 1.88
N GLY A 612 23.55 16.04 1.12
CA GLY A 612 24.59 15.04 1.33
C GLY A 612 25.97 15.71 1.32
N PRO A 613 27.04 15.08 1.87
CA PRO A 613 28.36 15.67 1.93
C PRO A 613 28.81 16.04 0.52
N GLY A 614 28.88 17.34 0.21
CA GLY A 614 29.49 17.87 -0.98
C GLY A 614 28.61 18.49 -2.07
N GLY A 615 27.33 18.79 -1.83
CA GLY A 615 26.51 19.56 -2.78
C GLY A 615 26.22 18.85 -4.11
N GLN A 616 26.40 17.53 -4.20
CA GLN A 616 26.04 16.73 -5.38
C GLN A 616 24.54 16.51 -5.45
N GLY A 617 23.97 16.72 -6.64
CA GLY A 617 22.60 16.32 -6.93
C GLY A 617 22.46 14.80 -7.10
N ARG A 618 21.23 14.33 -7.08
CA ARG A 618 20.85 12.93 -7.32
C ARG A 618 19.82 12.86 -8.43
N TRP A 619 19.85 11.76 -9.17
CA TRP A 619 18.80 11.41 -10.11
C TRP A 619 18.47 9.92 -9.99
N ASN A 620 17.24 9.60 -10.28
CA ASN A 620 16.75 8.22 -10.36
C ASN A 620 15.77 8.07 -11.53
N VAL A 621 15.77 6.89 -12.15
CA VAL A 621 14.82 6.49 -13.18
C VAL A 621 14.44 5.06 -12.92
N SER A 622 13.13 4.80 -12.85
CA SER A 622 12.55 3.46 -12.73
C SER A 622 11.57 3.25 -13.86
N LEU A 623 11.76 2.19 -14.63
CA LEU A 623 10.87 1.81 -15.72
C LEU A 623 10.42 0.37 -15.50
N PHE A 624 9.11 0.15 -15.40
CA PHE A 624 8.51 -1.17 -15.28
C PHE A 624 7.57 -1.46 -16.44
N HIS A 625 7.66 -2.63 -16.99
CA HIS A 625 6.74 -3.13 -18.00
C HIS A 625 6.12 -4.45 -17.55
N THR A 626 4.82 -4.54 -17.58
CA THR A 626 4.07 -5.77 -17.32
C THR A 626 3.42 -6.25 -18.62
N TYR A 627 3.70 -7.49 -18.99
CA TYR A 627 3.10 -8.19 -20.11
C TYR A 627 2.25 -9.35 -19.59
N ARG A 628 0.93 -9.30 -19.80
CA ARG A 628 0.01 -10.37 -19.43
C ARG A 628 -0.02 -11.42 -20.55
N LEU A 629 0.30 -12.66 -20.18
CA LEU A 629 0.32 -13.81 -21.06
C LEU A 629 -1.06 -14.45 -21.16
N SER A 630 -1.75 -14.58 -20.01
CA SER A 630 -3.12 -15.10 -19.92
C SER A 630 -3.85 -14.44 -18.75
N GLU A 631 -5.16 -14.25 -18.88
CA GLU A 631 -6.05 -13.78 -17.81
C GLU A 631 -7.46 -14.31 -18.06
N GLN A 632 -7.86 -15.38 -17.37
CA GLN A 632 -9.10 -16.12 -17.61
C GLN A 632 -9.92 -16.30 -16.35
N VAL A 633 -11.24 -16.31 -16.49
CA VAL A 633 -12.19 -16.46 -15.40
C VAL A 633 -13.30 -17.45 -15.76
N LEU A 634 -13.42 -18.52 -14.98
CA LEU A 634 -14.58 -19.38 -15.01
C LEU A 634 -15.66 -18.78 -14.09
N VAL A 635 -16.75 -18.31 -14.64
CA VAL A 635 -17.77 -17.55 -13.90
C VAL A 635 -18.49 -18.44 -12.88
N ALA A 636 -18.93 -19.62 -13.30
CA ALA A 636 -19.62 -20.61 -12.46
C ALA A 636 -19.21 -22.03 -12.88
N PRO A 637 -19.35 -23.05 -12.04
CA PRO A 637 -19.11 -24.43 -12.44
C PRO A 637 -20.02 -24.81 -13.62
N GLY A 638 -19.40 -25.25 -14.73
CA GLY A 638 -20.12 -25.54 -15.98
C GLY A 638 -20.58 -24.32 -16.78
N GLY A 639 -20.29 -23.12 -16.28
CA GLY A 639 -20.60 -21.85 -16.95
C GLY A 639 -19.51 -21.42 -17.93
N PRO A 640 -19.63 -20.21 -18.49
CA PRO A 640 -18.67 -19.68 -19.46
C PRO A 640 -17.30 -19.41 -18.83
N THR A 641 -16.25 -19.67 -19.61
CA THR A 641 -14.90 -19.17 -19.31
C THR A 641 -14.67 -17.89 -20.11
N LEU A 642 -14.40 -16.81 -19.39
CA LEU A 642 -14.11 -15.50 -19.96
C LEU A 642 -12.60 -15.38 -20.19
N ASP A 643 -12.16 -14.93 -21.36
CA ASP A 643 -10.77 -14.53 -21.64
C ASP A 643 -10.67 -13.00 -21.60
N LEU A 644 -10.16 -12.48 -20.47
CA LEU A 644 -10.10 -11.03 -20.24
C LEU A 644 -9.10 -10.29 -21.13
N LEU A 645 -8.24 -11.02 -21.87
CA LEU A 645 -7.31 -10.46 -22.84
C LEU A 645 -7.86 -10.48 -24.27
N ASP A 646 -8.98 -11.18 -24.49
CA ASP A 646 -9.64 -11.32 -25.80
C ASP A 646 -11.05 -10.69 -25.82
N GLY A 647 -11.24 -9.63 -25.03
CA GLY A 647 -12.44 -8.81 -25.04
C GLY A 647 -13.53 -9.21 -24.05
N ASP A 648 -13.39 -10.30 -23.30
CA ASP A 648 -14.24 -10.49 -22.13
C ASP A 648 -13.82 -9.54 -21.01
N ALA A 649 -14.75 -9.12 -20.17
CA ALA A 649 -14.45 -8.14 -19.13
C ALA A 649 -15.25 -8.36 -17.84
N LEU A 650 -14.59 -8.13 -16.72
CA LEU A 650 -15.21 -8.02 -15.39
C LEU A 650 -15.41 -6.55 -14.97
N THR A 651 -14.67 -5.63 -15.58
CA THR A 651 -14.71 -4.20 -15.28
C THR A 651 -14.96 -3.39 -16.55
N GLY A 652 -15.37 -2.14 -16.40
CA GLY A 652 -15.80 -1.29 -17.52
C GLY A 652 -14.75 -0.94 -18.57
N GLY A 653 -13.46 -1.30 -18.35
CA GLY A 653 -12.37 -0.93 -19.27
C GLY A 653 -11.60 -2.11 -19.88
N GLY A 654 -12.00 -3.36 -19.59
CA GLY A 654 -11.23 -4.55 -19.98
C GLY A 654 -9.87 -4.64 -19.28
N VAL A 655 -9.03 -5.59 -19.69
CA VAL A 655 -7.69 -5.85 -19.14
C VAL A 655 -6.63 -5.59 -20.20
N ALA A 656 -5.77 -4.61 -19.99
CA ALA A 656 -4.70 -4.30 -20.92
C ALA A 656 -3.59 -5.36 -20.88
N ARG A 657 -3.17 -5.85 -22.06
CA ARG A 657 -2.08 -6.82 -22.22
C ARG A 657 -0.72 -6.24 -21.83
N HIS A 658 -0.48 -4.96 -22.15
CA HIS A 658 0.74 -4.23 -21.82
C HIS A 658 0.44 -3.06 -20.91
N THR A 659 1.21 -2.91 -19.83
CA THR A 659 1.25 -1.70 -19.01
C THR A 659 2.68 -1.28 -18.78
N LEU A 660 2.95 0.04 -18.86
CA LEU A 660 4.25 0.65 -18.60
C LEU A 660 4.12 1.68 -17.47
N GLU A 661 5.08 1.67 -16.57
CA GLU A 661 5.19 2.64 -15.48
C GLU A 661 6.60 3.22 -15.51
N LEU A 662 6.70 4.53 -15.69
CA LEU A 662 7.94 5.30 -15.64
C LEU A 662 7.90 6.20 -14.42
N GLU A 663 8.96 6.18 -13.64
CA GLU A 663 9.17 7.15 -12.57
C GLU A 663 10.59 7.70 -12.69
N SER A 664 10.71 9.01 -12.70
CA SER A 664 12.00 9.70 -12.77
C SER A 664 12.01 10.87 -11.81
N GLY A 665 13.11 11.06 -11.11
CA GLY A 665 13.31 12.18 -10.20
C GLY A 665 14.72 12.73 -10.28
N THR A 666 14.84 14.03 -10.04
CA THR A 666 16.13 14.69 -9.84
C THR A 666 16.04 15.72 -8.73
N PHE A 667 17.09 15.84 -7.94
CA PHE A 667 17.20 16.85 -6.89
C PHE A 667 18.61 17.43 -6.87
N HIS A 668 18.69 18.74 -6.96
CA HIS A 668 19.97 19.46 -6.92
C HIS A 668 19.78 20.86 -6.32
N LYS A 669 20.64 21.23 -5.37
CA LYS A 669 20.66 22.57 -4.73
C LYS A 669 19.29 23.03 -4.20
N GLY A 670 18.58 22.12 -3.54
CA GLY A 670 17.29 22.42 -2.94
C GLY A 670 16.10 22.43 -3.92
N MET A 671 16.31 22.18 -5.19
CA MET A 671 15.25 22.08 -6.19
C MET A 671 15.15 20.64 -6.72
N GLY A 672 13.94 20.16 -6.91
CA GLY A 672 13.68 18.84 -7.46
C GLY A 672 12.55 18.84 -8.49
N ILE A 673 12.65 17.90 -9.39
CA ILE A 673 11.62 17.60 -10.39
C ILE A 673 11.36 16.10 -10.32
N ARG A 674 10.08 15.72 -10.32
CA ARG A 674 9.66 14.34 -10.42
C ARG A 674 8.64 14.19 -11.55
N VAL A 675 8.80 13.16 -12.35
CA VAL A 675 7.93 12.82 -13.48
C VAL A 675 7.45 11.38 -13.27
N VAL A 676 6.14 11.16 -13.39
CA VAL A 676 5.53 9.83 -13.36
C VAL A 676 4.72 9.63 -14.63
N GLY A 677 5.11 8.66 -15.44
CA GLY A 677 4.42 8.28 -16.68
C GLY A 677 3.75 6.93 -16.53
N ARG A 678 2.49 6.80 -16.96
CA ARG A 678 1.76 5.53 -16.98
C ARG A 678 1.14 5.32 -18.34
N TYR A 679 1.35 4.15 -18.91
CA TYR A 679 0.74 3.75 -20.16
C TYR A 679 0.00 2.44 -19.99
N SER A 680 -1.22 2.38 -20.52
CA SER A 680 -2.05 1.19 -20.66
C SER A 680 -2.40 0.99 -22.13
N ALA A 681 -2.16 -0.22 -22.63
CA ALA A 681 -2.49 -0.58 -24.02
C ALA A 681 -4.01 -0.55 -24.25
N PRO A 682 -4.46 -0.40 -25.51
CA PRO A 682 -5.87 -0.49 -25.86
C PRO A 682 -6.50 -1.80 -25.41
N THR A 683 -7.81 -1.76 -25.09
CA THR A 683 -8.61 -2.92 -24.72
C THR A 683 -9.93 -2.94 -25.48
N ALA A 684 -10.62 -4.08 -25.44
CA ALA A 684 -11.97 -4.23 -25.95
C ALA A 684 -12.87 -4.87 -24.89
N VAL A 685 -14.17 -4.63 -25.00
CA VAL A 685 -15.21 -5.37 -24.28
C VAL A 685 -16.23 -5.85 -25.29
N ASN A 686 -16.30 -7.17 -25.45
CA ASN A 686 -17.18 -7.78 -26.44
C ASN A 686 -18.65 -7.69 -26.01
N GLY A 687 -19.52 -7.39 -26.95
CA GLY A 687 -20.96 -7.54 -26.84
C GLY A 687 -21.39 -9.03 -26.87
N SER A 688 -22.66 -9.27 -27.20
CA SER A 688 -23.19 -10.65 -27.29
C SER A 688 -22.88 -11.35 -28.62
N GLY A 689 -22.36 -10.64 -29.61
CA GLY A 689 -22.23 -11.14 -30.98
C GLY A 689 -23.56 -11.28 -31.74
N LEU A 690 -24.69 -10.99 -31.08
CA LEU A 690 -26.02 -11.03 -31.70
C LEU A 690 -26.34 -9.72 -32.44
N PRO A 691 -27.26 -9.74 -33.42
CA PRO A 691 -27.72 -8.52 -34.06
C PRO A 691 -28.26 -7.53 -33.02
N GLY A 692 -27.82 -6.27 -33.10
CA GLY A 692 -28.18 -5.21 -32.14
C GLY A 692 -27.26 -5.12 -30.93
N SER A 693 -26.31 -6.00 -30.74
CA SER A 693 -25.23 -5.87 -29.74
C SER A 693 -24.04 -5.10 -30.33
N SER A 694 -23.25 -4.48 -29.47
CA SER A 694 -22.06 -3.72 -29.90
C SER A 694 -20.89 -3.99 -28.96
N ASP A 695 -19.70 -4.16 -29.54
CA ASP A 695 -18.45 -4.20 -28.81
C ASP A 695 -18.04 -2.77 -28.42
N LEU A 696 -17.36 -2.64 -27.29
CA LEU A 696 -16.74 -1.39 -26.88
C LEU A 696 -15.22 -1.48 -27.07
N ARG A 697 -14.66 -0.44 -27.69
CA ARG A 697 -13.21 -0.30 -27.89
C ARG A 697 -12.69 0.86 -27.06
N PHE A 698 -11.70 0.57 -26.25
CA PHE A 698 -11.04 1.50 -25.35
C PHE A 698 -9.67 1.85 -25.94
N SER A 699 -9.42 3.14 -26.18
CA SER A 699 -8.10 3.58 -26.63
C SER A 699 -7.02 3.30 -25.61
N GLY A 700 -5.76 3.18 -26.05
CA GLY A 700 -4.63 3.25 -25.11
C GLY A 700 -4.65 4.59 -24.37
N LEU A 701 -4.19 4.56 -23.13
CA LEU A 701 -4.13 5.74 -22.26
C LEU A 701 -2.69 5.97 -21.80
N PHE A 702 -2.18 7.18 -22.06
CA PHE A 702 -0.91 7.65 -21.51
C PHE A 702 -1.16 8.85 -20.60
N GLY A 703 -0.89 8.68 -19.31
CA GLY A 703 -0.92 9.73 -18.30
C GLY A 703 0.49 10.15 -17.90
N LEU A 704 0.70 11.44 -17.72
CA LEU A 704 1.94 12.03 -17.22
C LEU A 704 1.65 12.96 -16.06
N ASP A 705 2.29 12.72 -14.92
CA ASP A 705 2.24 13.59 -13.75
C ASP A 705 3.61 14.27 -13.59
N LEU A 706 3.61 15.55 -13.26
CA LEU A 706 4.79 16.37 -13.03
C LEU A 706 4.71 17.01 -11.65
N ARG A 707 5.77 16.88 -10.85
CA ARG A 707 5.95 17.64 -9.60
C ARG A 707 7.27 18.41 -9.66
N VAL A 708 7.21 19.69 -9.36
CA VAL A 708 8.39 20.55 -9.15
C VAL A 708 8.34 21.03 -7.71
N PHE A 709 9.46 20.93 -7.00
CA PHE A 709 9.51 21.37 -5.61
C PHE A 709 10.82 22.09 -5.30
N ALA A 710 10.75 23.02 -4.37
CA ALA A 710 11.89 23.83 -3.94
C ALA A 710 11.95 23.88 -2.40
N ASP A 711 13.09 23.50 -1.84
CA ASP A 711 13.44 23.79 -0.46
C ASP A 711 13.93 25.25 -0.37
N LEU A 712 13.05 26.11 0.08
CA LEU A 712 13.31 27.55 0.17
C LEU A 712 14.38 27.87 1.21
N GLY A 713 14.59 26.97 2.19
CA GLY A 713 15.61 27.08 3.20
C GLY A 713 17.05 26.96 2.65
N GLN A 714 17.23 26.30 1.50
CA GLN A 714 18.51 26.20 0.82
C GLN A 714 18.82 27.40 -0.09
N GLN A 715 17.83 28.27 -0.33
CA GLN A 715 17.98 29.46 -1.17
C GLN A 715 18.50 30.64 -0.32
N GLN A 716 19.79 30.89 -0.34
CA GLN A 716 20.45 31.93 0.49
C GLN A 716 19.82 33.31 0.34
N THR A 717 19.37 33.67 -0.87
CA THR A 717 18.72 34.96 -1.14
C THR A 717 17.41 35.09 -0.33
N LEU A 718 16.57 34.01 -0.31
CA LEU A 718 15.31 34.02 0.40
C LEU A 718 15.47 33.98 1.92
N THR A 719 16.42 33.18 2.42
CA THR A 719 16.67 33.07 3.87
C THR A 719 17.30 34.33 4.46
N ARG A 720 17.99 35.17 3.65
CA ARG A 720 18.44 36.49 4.03
C ARG A 720 17.28 37.50 4.08
N LEU A 721 16.29 37.35 3.18
CA LEU A 721 15.11 38.23 3.13
C LEU A 721 14.19 38.03 4.33
N SER A 722 13.94 36.77 4.72
CA SER A 722 13.14 36.43 5.89
C SER A 722 13.53 35.09 6.50
N PRO A 723 13.61 34.95 7.84
CA PRO A 723 13.77 33.70 8.55
C PRO A 723 12.62 32.70 8.29
N PHE A 724 11.46 33.17 7.83
CA PHE A 724 10.32 32.32 7.47
C PHE A 724 10.69 31.23 6.46
N PHE A 725 11.58 31.53 5.49
CA PHE A 725 11.96 30.58 4.46
C PHE A 725 12.86 29.43 4.95
N LYS A 726 13.45 29.51 6.15
CA LYS A 726 14.19 28.39 6.75
C LYS A 726 13.21 27.25 7.05
N GLY A 727 13.49 26.05 6.52
CA GLY A 727 12.61 24.89 6.67
C GLY A 727 11.27 25.01 5.92
N ALA A 728 11.09 25.98 5.05
CA ALA A 728 9.94 26.07 4.17
C ALA A 728 10.21 25.37 2.84
N ARG A 729 9.20 24.65 2.34
CA ARG A 729 9.22 23.97 1.05
C ARG A 729 7.95 24.30 0.28
N LEU A 730 8.10 24.61 -0.99
CA LEU A 730 7.01 24.84 -1.92
C LEU A 730 7.02 23.73 -2.98
N SER A 731 5.87 23.10 -3.20
CA SER A 731 5.66 22.13 -4.27
C SER A 731 4.56 22.61 -5.21
N PHE A 732 4.76 22.37 -6.48
CA PHE A 732 3.76 22.53 -7.52
C PHE A 732 3.64 21.21 -8.27
N ARG A 733 2.42 20.65 -8.34
CA ARG A 733 2.15 19.39 -9.02
C ARG A 733 1.08 19.57 -10.08
N VAL A 734 1.27 18.94 -11.22
CA VAL A 734 0.26 18.82 -12.27
C VAL A 734 0.04 17.34 -12.52
N ASN A 735 -1.08 16.81 -12.09
CA ASN A 735 -1.50 15.45 -12.40
C ASN A 735 -2.19 15.44 -13.76
N ASN A 736 -1.90 14.42 -14.56
CA ASN A 736 -2.41 14.29 -15.93
C ASN A 736 -2.12 15.54 -16.80
N VAL A 737 -0.83 15.85 -16.97
CA VAL A 737 -0.34 17.06 -17.69
C VAL A 737 -1.02 17.26 -19.06
N PHE A 738 -1.29 16.16 -19.77
CA PHE A 738 -1.88 16.19 -21.11
C PHE A 738 -3.41 16.23 -21.12
N ASP A 739 -4.06 16.26 -19.96
CA ASP A 739 -5.50 16.10 -19.82
C ASP A 739 -6.03 14.86 -20.58
N ALA A 740 -5.21 13.81 -20.58
CA ALA A 740 -5.49 12.58 -21.30
C ALA A 740 -6.65 11.83 -20.65
N ARG A 741 -7.60 11.38 -21.45
CA ARG A 741 -8.74 10.58 -21.03
C ARG A 741 -8.95 9.45 -22.01
N GLN A 742 -9.42 8.32 -21.52
CA GLN A 742 -9.68 7.17 -22.35
C GLN A 742 -10.87 7.44 -23.29
N LYS A 743 -10.64 7.29 -24.60
CA LYS A 743 -11.70 7.34 -25.58
C LYS A 743 -12.34 5.96 -25.68
N VAL A 744 -13.66 5.90 -25.60
CA VAL A 744 -14.45 4.67 -25.74
C VAL A 744 -15.39 4.81 -26.92
N THR A 745 -15.39 3.85 -27.82
CA THR A 745 -16.29 3.82 -28.98
C THR A 745 -16.97 2.47 -29.11
N ASP A 746 -18.20 2.47 -29.55
CA ASP A 746 -18.91 1.27 -29.96
C ASP A 746 -18.53 0.82 -31.38
N SER A 747 -19.16 -0.26 -31.87
CA SER A 747 -18.89 -0.80 -33.22
C SER A 747 -19.29 0.17 -34.35
N SER A 748 -20.14 1.14 -34.10
CA SER A 748 -20.51 2.21 -35.04
C SER A 748 -19.51 3.37 -35.04
N GLY A 749 -18.58 3.41 -34.10
CA GLY A 749 -17.67 4.53 -33.86
C GLY A 749 -18.24 5.61 -32.96
N SER A 750 -19.48 5.45 -32.46
CA SER A 750 -20.13 6.37 -31.54
C SER A 750 -19.61 6.20 -30.10
N ILE A 751 -19.70 7.26 -29.28
CA ILE A 751 -19.33 7.23 -27.87
C ILE A 751 -20.60 6.94 -27.05
N PRO A 752 -20.69 5.81 -26.32
CA PRO A 752 -21.82 5.55 -25.46
C PRO A 752 -21.95 6.61 -24.35
N LEU A 753 -23.17 7.00 -24.00
CA LEU A 753 -23.42 8.12 -23.08
C LEU A 753 -22.84 7.91 -21.67
N SER A 754 -22.73 6.67 -21.20
CA SER A 754 -22.07 6.32 -19.92
C SER A 754 -20.53 6.32 -19.99
N TYR A 755 -19.96 6.42 -21.18
CA TYR A 755 -18.51 6.45 -21.42
C TYR A 755 -18.00 7.78 -21.99
N GLN A 756 -18.80 8.84 -21.83
CA GLN A 756 -18.36 10.19 -22.18
C GLN A 756 -17.09 10.55 -21.40
N ARG A 757 -16.21 11.31 -22.04
CA ARG A 757 -14.90 11.73 -21.51
C ARG A 757 -14.98 12.27 -20.06
N ASP A 758 -15.85 13.25 -19.83
CA ASP A 758 -15.97 13.93 -18.54
C ASP A 758 -16.80 13.14 -17.51
N TYR A 759 -17.45 12.06 -17.95
CA TYR A 759 -18.13 11.10 -17.08
C TYR A 759 -17.15 10.06 -16.52
N VAL A 760 -16.26 9.52 -17.38
CA VAL A 760 -15.27 8.51 -17.00
C VAL A 760 -14.16 9.11 -16.12
N ASP A 761 -13.71 10.32 -16.45
CA ASP A 761 -12.75 11.09 -15.66
C ASP A 761 -13.16 12.55 -15.53
N PRO A 762 -13.97 12.91 -14.52
CA PRO A 762 -14.47 14.27 -14.36
C PRO A 762 -13.41 15.28 -13.92
N ARG A 763 -12.28 14.82 -13.38
CA ARG A 763 -11.19 15.71 -12.94
C ARG A 763 -10.27 16.08 -14.08
N GLY A 764 -9.85 15.13 -14.91
CA GLY A 764 -8.85 15.31 -15.94
C GLY A 764 -7.53 15.82 -15.38
N ARG A 765 -7.00 16.93 -15.94
CA ARG A 765 -5.79 17.55 -15.41
C ARG A 765 -6.10 18.30 -14.09
N VAL A 766 -5.32 17.98 -13.04
CA VAL A 766 -5.43 18.62 -11.72
C VAL A 766 -4.15 19.38 -11.41
N ILE A 767 -4.31 20.60 -10.95
CA ILE A 767 -3.22 21.47 -10.47
C ILE A 767 -3.26 21.47 -8.95
N GLU A 768 -2.10 21.32 -8.33
CA GLU A 768 -1.92 21.25 -6.88
C GLU A 768 -0.75 22.14 -6.45
N ILE A 769 -0.95 22.89 -5.38
CA ILE A 769 0.06 23.72 -4.72
C ILE A 769 0.12 23.30 -3.26
N GLU A 770 1.32 23.00 -2.79
CA GLU A 770 1.61 22.61 -1.41
C GLU A 770 2.65 23.55 -0.81
N LEU A 771 2.36 24.10 0.35
CA LEU A 771 3.32 24.84 1.18
C LEU A 771 3.50 24.09 2.48
N ARG A 772 4.73 23.65 2.73
CA ARG A 772 5.13 22.96 3.96
C ARG A 772 6.15 23.79 4.72
N LYS A 773 5.95 23.96 6.01
CA LYS A 773 6.83 24.68 6.92
C LYS A 773 7.22 23.81 8.09
N MET A 774 8.52 23.58 8.23
CA MET A 774 9.13 22.89 9.39
C MET A 774 9.79 23.92 10.30
N PHE A 775 9.55 23.82 11.61
CA PHE A 775 10.06 24.69 12.68
C PHE A 775 11.08 23.97 13.55
#